data_b9607cbaba51d7cbb7ac37f1232d72e7
#
_entry.id   b9607cbaba51d7cbb7ac37f1232d72e7
#
_cell.length_a   1.000
_cell.length_b   1.000
_cell.length_c   1.000
_cell.angle_alpha   90.00
_cell.angle_beta   90.00
_cell.angle_gamma   90.00
#
_symmetry.space_group_name_H-M   'P 1'
#
loop_
_entity.id
_entity.type
_entity.pdbx_description
1 polymer ?
#
loop_
_entity_poly.entity_id
_entity_poly.type
_entity_poly.pdbx_seq_one_letter_code
_entity_poly.pdbx_strand_id
1 'polypeptide(L)'
;MTEDKTEFDWGNEKLQRAQKTVDESPYDLEAWSVLIREAQNRPITEVRSIFEKLISVFPSAGRYWKIYIEQEMKMRNFEKVEKLFQRCLMKILNIELWKLYLSYVKETKASLATYKEKMAQAYDFALDKIGMDIHSYSIWNDYVMFLKSVEAVGSYAENQKISAVRKVYQRGVINPMINMEQLWKDYMAFEQNINPIIAEKMAIERSRDYMNARRVAKELEAVTRGLNRSAPSVPPTGHPEEVKQVELWKKYIAWERSNPLRTEDTSLVARRVMFAIEQCLLCLGHHPAVWHQAAHFLELSSKILTEKGDVNAAKNLSDEAATMFERATNTLLSKNMLLYFAHADFEEGRVKYEKVHQIYQKFLDIPDIDPTLAYVQYMKFARRAEGIKSARTVFKRAREDPRCKHHVYVAAALMEYYCTKDKNIAFRIFELGLKKFGDNPDYILCYIDYLSHLNEDNNTRVLFERVLSSGSLEPEKSVDIWNRFLEFESNIGDLASIVKVEKRRSAVLEKIKEFEGKETAQLVDRYKFLDLYPCTPMELRSIGYMEVSSVARNSTGVVPRVPDPEEAIASLPRPDLSQMIPYKPKVNALPGEHPVPGGTFPLPPAAAQLCTMLPPPGCFRGPFVAVDLLMDVFSRIQLPDHAPLPIADNGCDTKLFDLAKSVHWIVDESNDGMSIGSKRRRTRLAGDDSEEEDLPPPPANDIYRQRQQKRVK
;
A
#
# COMPACT_ATOMS: atom_id res chain seq x y z
N MET A 1 1.20 38.88 -5.75
CA MET A 1 1.97 39.02 -6.98
C MET A 1 1.52 37.89 -7.90
N THR A 2 0.71 38.23 -8.88
CA THR A 2 0.24 37.31 -9.93
C THR A 2 1.42 37.08 -10.87
N GLU A 3 2.03 35.90 -10.76
CA GLU A 3 2.99 35.41 -11.76
C GLU A 3 2.21 35.22 -13.07
N ASP A 4 2.55 36.01 -14.06
CA ASP A 4 2.14 35.80 -15.45
C ASP A 4 2.52 34.39 -15.88
N LYS A 5 1.53 33.51 -15.94
CA LYS A 5 1.66 32.21 -16.59
C LYS A 5 1.73 32.45 -18.09
N THR A 6 2.91 32.75 -18.61
CA THR A 6 3.14 32.66 -20.04
C THR A 6 3.02 31.18 -20.40
N GLU A 7 1.85 30.78 -20.91
CA GLU A 7 1.64 29.44 -21.48
C GLU A 7 2.68 29.24 -22.58
N PHE A 8 3.45 28.15 -22.46
CA PHE A 8 4.41 27.77 -23.47
C PHE A 8 3.68 27.34 -24.73
N ASP A 9 3.90 28.07 -25.84
CA ASP A 9 3.27 27.73 -27.12
C ASP A 9 3.96 26.54 -27.78
N TRP A 10 3.30 25.39 -27.75
CA TRP A 10 3.79 24.18 -28.36
C TRP A 10 3.66 24.14 -29.89
N GLY A 11 2.86 25.04 -30.52
CA GLY A 11 2.62 25.07 -31.97
C GLY A 11 1.88 23.84 -32.53
N ASN A 12 1.51 22.86 -31.69
CA ASN A 12 0.83 21.61 -32.08
C ASN A 12 -0.31 21.30 -31.11
N GLU A 13 -1.52 21.11 -31.63
CA GLU A 13 -2.72 20.86 -30.87
C GLU A 13 -2.62 19.63 -29.92
N LYS A 14 -1.94 18.56 -30.35
CA LYS A 14 -1.70 17.38 -29.52
C LYS A 14 -0.87 17.71 -28.27
N LEU A 15 0.14 18.55 -28.43
CA LEU A 15 1.02 18.98 -27.33
C LEU A 15 0.30 19.96 -26.41
N GLN A 16 -0.52 20.84 -26.95
CA GLN A 16 -1.37 21.76 -26.16
C GLN A 16 -2.39 20.96 -25.33
N ARG A 17 -3.00 19.92 -25.90
CA ARG A 17 -3.87 19.01 -25.13
C ARG A 17 -3.11 18.29 -24.03
N ALA A 18 -1.93 17.76 -24.33
CA ALA A 18 -1.09 17.12 -23.31
C ALA A 18 -0.68 18.10 -22.20
N GLN A 19 -0.35 19.36 -22.55
CA GLN A 19 -0.06 20.40 -21.56
C GLN A 19 -1.26 20.66 -20.66
N LYS A 20 -2.45 20.80 -21.25
CA LYS A 20 -3.69 21.01 -20.50
C LYS A 20 -3.98 19.82 -19.57
N THR A 21 -3.81 18.60 -20.05
CA THR A 21 -3.97 17.39 -19.22
C THR A 21 -3.01 17.39 -18.02
N VAL A 22 -1.74 17.82 -18.24
CA VAL A 22 -0.76 17.93 -17.14
C VAL A 22 -1.10 19.05 -16.16
N ASP A 23 -1.74 20.13 -16.62
CA ASP A 23 -2.17 21.22 -15.75
C ASP A 23 -3.38 20.83 -14.89
N GLU A 24 -4.29 20.00 -15.43
CA GLU A 24 -5.44 19.45 -14.73
C GLU A 24 -5.05 18.27 -13.83
N SER A 25 -4.17 17.40 -14.32
CA SER A 25 -3.70 16.19 -13.65
C SER A 25 -2.16 16.08 -13.69
N PRO A 26 -1.45 16.67 -12.73
CA PRO A 26 0.02 16.76 -12.75
C PRO A 26 0.75 15.41 -12.77
N TYR A 27 0.09 14.32 -12.38
CA TYR A 27 0.67 12.98 -12.31
C TYR A 27 0.33 12.08 -13.49
N ASP A 28 -0.22 12.62 -14.58
CA ASP A 28 -0.48 11.87 -15.81
C ASP A 28 0.83 11.57 -16.56
N LEU A 29 1.28 10.32 -16.48
CA LEU A 29 2.55 9.89 -17.07
C LEU A 29 2.52 9.83 -18.59
N GLU A 30 1.35 9.59 -19.20
CA GLU A 30 1.21 9.52 -20.66
C GLU A 30 1.34 10.92 -21.27
N ALA A 31 0.64 11.90 -20.72
CA ALA A 31 0.75 13.28 -21.14
C ALA A 31 2.18 13.81 -20.97
N TRP A 32 2.84 13.53 -19.84
CA TRP A 32 4.24 13.88 -19.64
C TRP A 32 5.18 13.20 -20.64
N SER A 33 4.96 11.94 -21.01
CA SER A 33 5.79 11.24 -21.96
C SER A 33 5.79 11.90 -23.35
N VAL A 34 4.63 12.43 -23.76
CA VAL A 34 4.47 13.18 -25.01
C VAL A 34 5.25 14.50 -24.96
N LEU A 35 5.08 15.25 -23.85
CA LEU A 35 5.78 16.55 -23.68
C LEU A 35 7.29 16.40 -23.58
N ILE A 36 7.78 15.41 -22.85
CA ILE A 36 9.22 15.13 -22.68
C ILE A 36 9.87 14.79 -24.02
N ARG A 37 9.22 13.93 -24.81
CA ARG A 37 9.74 13.53 -26.14
C ARG A 37 9.93 14.74 -27.04
N GLU A 38 8.99 15.67 -27.07
CA GLU A 38 9.10 16.91 -27.83
C GLU A 38 10.14 17.86 -27.23
N ALA A 39 10.15 18.03 -25.90
CA ALA A 39 11.11 18.87 -25.20
C ALA A 39 12.57 18.44 -25.43
N GLN A 40 12.82 17.14 -25.61
CA GLN A 40 14.17 16.65 -25.92
C GLN A 40 14.67 17.05 -27.31
N ASN A 41 13.76 17.36 -28.24
CA ASN A 41 14.08 17.76 -29.61
C ASN A 41 14.28 19.29 -29.76
N ARG A 42 13.89 20.06 -28.74
CA ARG A 42 13.98 21.54 -28.74
C ARG A 42 15.20 22.05 -27.96
N PRO A 43 15.67 23.27 -28.24
CA PRO A 43 16.73 23.89 -27.44
C PRO A 43 16.32 24.03 -25.98
N ILE A 44 17.23 23.72 -25.06
CA ILE A 44 16.93 23.79 -23.60
C ILE A 44 16.52 25.19 -23.13
N THR A 45 16.95 26.23 -23.83
CA THR A 45 16.59 27.62 -23.51
C THR A 45 15.09 27.88 -23.56
N GLU A 46 14.38 27.18 -24.42
CA GLU A 46 12.93 27.30 -24.59
C GLU A 46 12.19 26.42 -23.61
N VAL A 47 12.64 25.18 -23.41
CA VAL A 47 11.89 24.14 -22.66
C VAL A 47 12.32 23.98 -21.21
N ARG A 48 13.20 24.84 -20.70
CA ARG A 48 13.72 24.75 -19.32
C ARG A 48 12.59 24.82 -18.28
N SER A 49 11.60 25.69 -18.48
CA SER A 49 10.45 25.82 -17.59
C SER A 49 9.67 24.51 -17.47
N ILE A 50 9.58 23.74 -18.56
CA ILE A 50 8.88 22.45 -18.60
C ILE A 50 9.68 21.41 -17.81
N PHE A 51 11.01 21.35 -17.97
CA PHE A 51 11.84 20.45 -17.17
C PHE A 51 11.84 20.82 -15.69
N GLU A 52 11.85 22.12 -15.32
CA GLU A 52 11.73 22.53 -13.93
C GLU A 52 10.35 22.14 -13.35
N LYS A 53 9.27 22.28 -14.11
CA LYS A 53 7.94 21.81 -13.73
C LYS A 53 7.93 20.29 -13.55
N LEU A 54 8.52 19.54 -14.49
CA LEU A 54 8.63 18.08 -14.45
C LEU A 54 9.33 17.59 -13.17
N ILE A 55 10.50 18.15 -12.83
CA ILE A 55 11.24 17.76 -11.64
C ILE A 55 10.60 18.28 -10.34
N SER A 56 9.76 19.30 -10.39
CA SER A 56 8.96 19.72 -9.23
C SER A 56 7.83 18.75 -8.93
N VAL A 57 7.19 18.19 -9.96
CA VAL A 57 6.14 17.17 -9.82
C VAL A 57 6.73 15.81 -9.45
N PHE A 58 7.86 15.42 -10.05
CA PHE A 58 8.53 14.14 -9.85
C PHE A 58 9.95 14.30 -9.29
N PRO A 59 10.13 14.84 -8.09
CA PRO A 59 11.44 15.17 -7.56
C PRO A 59 12.33 13.93 -7.29
N SER A 60 11.73 12.73 -7.13
CA SER A 60 12.44 11.46 -6.90
C SER A 60 12.78 10.69 -8.17
N ALA A 61 12.27 11.08 -9.33
CA ALA A 61 12.44 10.34 -10.57
C ALA A 61 13.80 10.59 -11.24
N GLY A 62 14.80 9.77 -10.92
CA GLY A 62 16.18 9.92 -11.45
C GLY A 62 16.27 10.02 -12.95
N ARG A 63 15.39 9.32 -13.71
CA ARG A 63 15.35 9.39 -15.18
C ARG A 63 15.02 10.78 -15.71
N TYR A 64 14.17 11.56 -15.04
CA TYR A 64 13.80 12.91 -15.48
C TYR A 64 14.93 13.92 -15.19
N TRP A 65 15.56 13.78 -14.03
CA TRP A 65 16.78 14.54 -13.73
C TRP A 65 17.89 14.24 -14.74
N LYS A 66 18.10 12.97 -15.10
CA LYS A 66 19.10 12.56 -16.10
C LYS A 66 18.83 13.25 -17.43
N ILE A 67 17.60 13.19 -17.94
CA ILE A 67 17.22 13.82 -19.21
C ILE A 67 17.48 15.33 -19.18
N TYR A 68 17.07 16.01 -18.11
CA TYR A 68 17.27 17.43 -17.97
C TYR A 68 18.75 17.82 -17.94
N ILE A 69 19.54 17.12 -17.15
CA ILE A 69 20.98 17.36 -17.05
C ILE A 69 21.68 17.08 -18.40
N GLU A 70 21.33 16.00 -19.11
CA GLU A 70 21.87 15.70 -20.43
C GLU A 70 21.58 16.82 -21.45
N GLN A 71 20.39 17.44 -21.38
CA GLN A 71 20.06 18.57 -22.26
C GLN A 71 20.91 19.83 -21.92
N GLU A 72 21.13 20.13 -20.65
CA GLU A 72 22.01 21.23 -20.24
C GLU A 72 23.50 20.94 -20.59
N MET A 73 23.94 19.67 -20.49
CA MET A 73 25.29 19.25 -20.89
C MET A 73 25.52 19.42 -22.40
N LYS A 74 24.54 19.05 -23.25
CA LYS A 74 24.63 19.24 -24.72
C LYS A 74 24.93 20.71 -25.11
N MET A 75 24.36 21.65 -24.33
CA MET A 75 24.60 23.08 -24.56
C MET A 75 25.77 23.64 -23.74
N ARG A 76 26.56 22.78 -23.09
CA ARG A 76 27.73 23.13 -22.25
C ARG A 76 27.43 24.10 -21.13
N ASN A 77 26.22 24.11 -20.59
CA ASN A 77 25.80 24.97 -19.47
C ASN A 77 26.30 24.42 -18.12
N PHE A 78 27.59 24.23 -17.95
CA PHE A 78 28.17 23.49 -16.82
C PHE A 78 27.85 24.07 -15.44
N GLU A 79 27.71 25.39 -15.30
CA GLU A 79 27.28 26.00 -14.04
C GLU A 79 25.86 25.55 -13.61
N LYS A 80 24.95 25.43 -14.58
CA LYS A 80 23.59 24.94 -14.31
C LYS A 80 23.59 23.45 -14.02
N VAL A 81 24.41 22.69 -14.73
CA VAL A 81 24.61 21.25 -14.50
C VAL A 81 25.08 21.00 -13.05
N GLU A 82 26.05 21.76 -12.55
CA GLU A 82 26.53 21.63 -11.17
C GLU A 82 25.41 21.92 -10.15
N LYS A 83 24.61 22.99 -10.38
CA LYS A 83 23.46 23.29 -9.52
C LYS A 83 22.39 22.18 -9.54
N LEU A 84 22.16 21.57 -10.71
CA LEU A 84 21.22 20.45 -10.82
C LEU A 84 21.73 19.22 -10.06
N PHE A 85 23.01 18.88 -10.20
CA PHE A 85 23.61 17.79 -9.42
C PHE A 85 23.55 18.05 -7.91
N GLN A 86 23.83 19.27 -7.46
CA GLN A 86 23.69 19.63 -6.04
C GLN A 86 22.27 19.45 -5.50
N ARG A 87 21.24 19.69 -6.33
CA ARG A 87 19.83 19.52 -5.95
C ARG A 87 19.41 18.06 -5.85
N CYS A 88 19.93 17.19 -6.72
CA CYS A 88 19.40 15.82 -6.89
C CYS A 88 20.32 14.71 -6.37
N LEU A 89 21.63 14.81 -6.52
CA LEU A 89 22.55 13.68 -6.38
C LEU A 89 22.51 13.02 -4.99
N MET A 90 22.43 13.84 -3.92
CA MET A 90 22.35 13.35 -2.54
C MET A 90 21.03 12.70 -2.16
N LYS A 91 19.97 13.00 -2.92
CA LYS A 91 18.60 12.55 -2.61
C LYS A 91 18.14 11.40 -3.49
N ILE A 92 18.76 11.23 -4.67
CA ILE A 92 18.32 10.29 -5.68
C ILE A 92 19.40 9.26 -5.92
N LEU A 93 19.26 8.10 -5.30
CA LEU A 93 20.19 6.97 -5.44
C LEU A 93 19.89 6.15 -6.71
N ASN A 94 19.94 6.81 -7.87
CA ASN A 94 19.72 6.19 -9.16
C ASN A 94 21.06 6.00 -9.90
N ILE A 95 21.37 4.76 -10.25
CA ILE A 95 22.68 4.39 -10.82
C ILE A 95 23.02 5.13 -12.12
N GLU A 96 22.03 5.34 -13.00
CA GLU A 96 22.24 6.04 -14.27
C GLU A 96 22.53 7.52 -14.08
N LEU A 97 21.94 8.15 -13.07
CA LEU A 97 22.21 9.53 -12.71
C LEU A 97 23.64 9.68 -12.15
N TRP A 98 24.09 8.72 -11.33
CA TRP A 98 25.46 8.71 -10.82
C TRP A 98 26.50 8.43 -11.88
N LYS A 99 26.23 7.57 -12.85
CA LYS A 99 27.09 7.38 -14.04
C LYS A 99 27.22 8.67 -14.83
N LEU A 100 26.11 9.39 -15.02
CA LEU A 100 26.14 10.70 -15.71
C LEU A 100 27.01 11.72 -14.95
N TYR A 101 26.92 11.73 -13.61
CA TYR A 101 27.78 12.57 -12.77
C TYR A 101 29.27 12.23 -12.96
N LEU A 102 29.64 10.95 -12.95
CA LEU A 102 31.02 10.52 -13.18
C LEU A 102 31.52 10.91 -14.59
N SER A 103 30.67 10.78 -15.61
CA SER A 103 30.97 11.24 -16.98
C SER A 103 31.16 12.75 -17.02
N TYR A 104 30.33 13.51 -16.34
CA TYR A 104 30.45 14.96 -16.20
C TYR A 104 31.80 15.37 -15.55
N VAL A 105 32.19 14.73 -14.45
CA VAL A 105 33.48 14.99 -13.77
C VAL A 105 34.63 14.66 -14.70
N LYS A 106 34.57 13.55 -15.44
CA LYS A 106 35.58 13.14 -16.43
C LYS A 106 35.71 14.19 -17.52
N GLU A 107 34.62 14.68 -18.09
CA GLU A 107 34.62 15.65 -19.20
C GLU A 107 35.11 17.03 -18.74
N THR A 108 34.64 17.53 -17.60
CA THR A 108 34.89 18.92 -17.19
C THR A 108 36.19 19.11 -16.42
N LYS A 109 36.72 18.06 -15.78
CA LYS A 109 37.94 18.18 -14.95
C LYS A 109 39.19 17.54 -15.62
N ALA A 110 39.05 16.92 -16.81
CA ALA A 110 40.14 16.23 -17.48
C ALA A 110 41.41 17.09 -17.74
N SER A 111 41.21 18.39 -17.93
CA SER A 111 42.32 19.35 -18.17
C SER A 111 43.05 19.82 -16.92
N LEU A 112 42.53 19.49 -15.71
CA LEU A 112 43.12 19.99 -14.47
C LEU A 112 44.27 19.10 -14.01
N ALA A 113 45.33 19.69 -13.46
CA ALA A 113 46.43 18.95 -12.84
C ALA A 113 45.98 18.00 -11.72
N THR A 114 44.92 18.37 -10.98
CA THR A 114 44.31 17.60 -9.89
C THR A 114 43.23 16.61 -10.38
N TYR A 115 43.12 16.37 -11.68
CA TYR A 115 42.07 15.50 -12.24
C TYR A 115 42.03 14.10 -11.62
N LYS A 116 43.23 13.47 -11.48
CA LYS A 116 43.34 12.12 -10.94
C LYS A 116 42.75 12.01 -9.53
N GLU A 117 43.06 12.97 -8.68
CA GLU A 117 42.57 13.02 -7.30
C GLU A 117 41.06 13.30 -7.25
N LYS A 118 40.58 14.29 -8.01
CA LYS A 118 39.15 14.65 -8.07
C LYS A 118 38.31 13.50 -8.63
N MET A 119 38.80 12.79 -9.63
CA MET A 119 38.09 11.65 -10.19
C MET A 119 38.06 10.46 -9.22
N ALA A 120 39.15 10.18 -8.52
CA ALA A 120 39.15 9.17 -7.46
C ALA A 120 38.17 9.51 -6.33
N GLN A 121 38.15 10.76 -5.90
CA GLN A 121 37.17 11.24 -4.90
C GLN A 121 35.72 11.10 -5.39
N ALA A 122 35.48 11.40 -6.66
CA ALA A 122 34.14 11.23 -7.25
C ALA A 122 33.71 9.76 -7.31
N TYR A 123 34.61 8.84 -7.64
CA TYR A 123 34.33 7.41 -7.59
C TYR A 123 34.09 6.91 -6.18
N ASP A 124 34.93 7.29 -5.20
CA ASP A 124 34.73 6.90 -3.79
C ASP A 124 33.40 7.42 -3.28
N PHE A 125 33.08 8.68 -3.58
CA PHE A 125 31.78 9.27 -3.21
C PHE A 125 30.60 8.52 -3.86
N ALA A 126 30.68 8.16 -5.14
CA ALA A 126 29.67 7.39 -5.83
C ALA A 126 29.49 6.00 -5.20
N LEU A 127 30.59 5.30 -4.92
CA LEU A 127 30.57 3.97 -4.32
C LEU A 127 30.04 3.96 -2.87
N ASP A 128 30.29 5.02 -2.11
CA ASP A 128 29.74 5.15 -0.76
C ASP A 128 28.20 5.33 -0.78
N LYS A 129 27.65 5.95 -1.82
CA LYS A 129 26.20 6.21 -1.95
C LYS A 129 25.47 5.11 -2.73
N ILE A 130 26.00 4.69 -3.88
CA ILE A 130 25.31 3.78 -4.81
C ILE A 130 26.01 2.42 -4.96
N GLY A 131 27.15 2.22 -4.33
CA GLY A 131 27.93 0.98 -4.47
C GLY A 131 27.22 -0.29 -4.01
N MET A 132 26.20 -0.16 -3.17
CA MET A 132 25.36 -1.29 -2.72
C MET A 132 24.26 -1.68 -3.72
N ASP A 133 24.09 -0.94 -4.82
CA ASP A 133 23.11 -1.28 -5.85
C ASP A 133 23.46 -2.59 -6.53
N ILE A 134 22.45 -3.41 -6.82
CA ILE A 134 22.62 -4.70 -7.52
C ILE A 134 23.28 -4.55 -8.89
N HIS A 135 23.14 -3.39 -9.54
CA HIS A 135 23.74 -3.07 -10.85
C HIS A 135 25.01 -2.22 -10.76
N SER A 136 25.61 -2.08 -9.59
CA SER A 136 26.79 -1.21 -9.36
C SER A 136 28.09 -1.72 -9.97
N TYR A 137 28.14 -2.95 -10.48
CA TYR A 137 29.34 -3.55 -11.06
C TYR A 137 30.09 -2.62 -12.03
N SER A 138 29.38 -1.92 -12.91
CA SER A 138 30.00 -1.02 -13.89
C SER A 138 30.82 0.10 -13.22
N ILE A 139 30.31 0.69 -12.12
CA ILE A 139 31.01 1.76 -11.41
C ILE A 139 32.25 1.22 -10.69
N TRP A 140 32.15 0.03 -10.06
CA TRP A 140 33.31 -0.63 -9.46
C TRP A 140 34.39 -0.93 -10.48
N ASN A 141 34.01 -1.50 -11.63
CA ASN A 141 34.93 -1.84 -12.71
C ASN A 141 35.56 -0.58 -13.32
N ASP A 142 34.75 0.44 -13.61
CA ASP A 142 35.26 1.71 -14.17
C ASP A 142 36.26 2.39 -13.24
N TYR A 143 36.04 2.34 -11.92
CA TYR A 143 36.98 2.87 -10.95
C TYR A 143 38.32 2.10 -10.94
N VAL A 144 38.23 0.77 -10.96
CA VAL A 144 39.43 -0.07 -11.06
C VAL A 144 40.21 0.21 -12.33
N MET A 145 39.51 0.31 -13.47
CA MET A 145 40.15 0.62 -14.79
C MET A 145 40.76 2.00 -14.76
N PHE A 146 40.09 2.98 -14.16
CA PHE A 146 40.63 4.33 -13.99
C PHE A 146 41.92 4.30 -13.15
N LEU A 147 41.95 3.64 -11.99
CA LEU A 147 43.15 3.55 -11.15
C LEU A 147 44.30 2.81 -11.86
N LYS A 148 43.99 1.77 -12.62
CA LYS A 148 44.99 1.06 -13.42
C LYS A 148 45.58 1.93 -14.53
N SER A 149 44.80 2.86 -15.09
CA SER A 149 45.27 3.78 -16.16
C SER A 149 46.13 4.92 -15.62
N VAL A 150 46.19 5.15 -14.31
CA VAL A 150 47.02 6.19 -13.71
C VAL A 150 48.51 5.82 -13.86
N GLU A 151 49.29 6.66 -14.55
CA GLU A 151 50.73 6.50 -14.63
C GLU A 151 51.37 6.74 -13.26
N ALA A 152 52.17 5.78 -12.83
CA ALA A 152 53.00 5.86 -11.62
C ALA A 152 54.48 5.82 -12.00
N VAL A 153 55.25 6.78 -11.51
CA VAL A 153 56.68 6.85 -11.77
C VAL A 153 57.40 6.57 -10.46
N GLY A 154 58.14 5.45 -10.44
CA GLY A 154 58.92 4.98 -9.31
C GLY A 154 58.18 3.94 -8.42
N SER A 155 58.99 3.10 -7.78
CA SER A 155 58.46 1.94 -7.02
C SER A 155 57.47 2.31 -5.89
N TYR A 156 57.66 3.47 -5.26
CA TYR A 156 56.75 3.94 -4.23
C TYR A 156 55.34 4.28 -4.77
N ALA A 157 55.31 5.02 -5.89
CA ALA A 157 54.05 5.38 -6.56
C ALA A 157 53.32 4.14 -7.13
N GLU A 158 54.07 3.17 -7.66
CA GLU A 158 53.53 1.90 -8.10
C GLU A 158 52.90 1.09 -6.99
N ASN A 159 53.57 1.02 -5.82
CA ASN A 159 53.03 0.34 -4.63
C ASN A 159 51.80 1.03 -4.09
N GLN A 160 51.73 2.35 -4.12
CA GLN A 160 50.52 3.11 -3.73
C GLN A 160 49.39 2.81 -4.72
N LYS A 161 49.65 2.79 -6.01
CA LYS A 161 48.68 2.44 -7.05
C LYS A 161 48.14 1.01 -6.85
N ILE A 162 49.03 0.04 -6.66
CA ILE A 162 48.64 -1.36 -6.39
C ILE A 162 47.78 -1.44 -5.13
N SER A 163 48.16 -0.76 -4.06
CA SER A 163 47.39 -0.73 -2.82
C SER A 163 45.99 -0.12 -3.01
N ALA A 164 45.89 0.97 -3.77
CA ALA A 164 44.62 1.60 -4.09
C ALA A 164 43.71 0.68 -4.90
N VAL A 165 44.23 0.08 -5.98
CA VAL A 165 43.47 -0.88 -6.82
C VAL A 165 43.02 -2.08 -5.99
N ARG A 166 43.91 -2.67 -5.18
CA ARG A 166 43.60 -3.78 -4.28
C ARG A 166 42.45 -3.44 -3.32
N LYS A 167 42.50 -2.26 -2.72
CA LYS A 167 41.48 -1.80 -1.77
C LYS A 167 40.10 -1.70 -2.42
N VAL A 168 40.02 -1.21 -3.64
CA VAL A 168 38.75 -1.12 -4.38
C VAL A 168 38.24 -2.51 -4.74
N TYR A 169 39.08 -3.42 -5.23
CA TYR A 169 38.71 -4.80 -5.49
C TYR A 169 38.18 -5.48 -4.22
N GLN A 170 38.89 -5.39 -3.10
CA GLN A 170 38.50 -6.02 -1.85
C GLN A 170 37.15 -5.51 -1.32
N ARG A 171 36.85 -4.23 -1.50
CA ARG A 171 35.53 -3.66 -1.20
C ARG A 171 34.44 -4.18 -2.14
N GLY A 172 34.75 -4.27 -3.42
CA GLY A 172 33.77 -4.68 -4.45
C GLY A 172 33.40 -6.16 -4.40
N VAL A 173 34.38 -7.07 -4.18
CA VAL A 173 34.14 -8.52 -4.20
C VAL A 173 33.32 -9.05 -3.02
N ILE A 174 33.20 -8.28 -1.96
CA ILE A 174 32.34 -8.62 -0.82
C ILE A 174 30.95 -7.97 -0.88
N ASN A 175 30.69 -7.16 -1.90
CA ASN A 175 29.42 -6.48 -2.08
C ASN A 175 28.53 -7.30 -3.04
N PRO A 176 27.33 -7.73 -2.59
CA PRO A 176 26.41 -8.50 -3.43
C PRO A 176 25.91 -7.68 -4.63
N MET A 177 26.29 -8.05 -5.83
CA MET A 177 25.87 -7.39 -7.08
C MET A 177 25.92 -8.35 -8.28
N ILE A 178 25.22 -8.03 -9.34
CA ILE A 178 25.28 -8.77 -10.61
C ILE A 178 26.70 -8.62 -11.21
N ASN A 179 27.19 -9.68 -11.82
CA ASN A 179 28.55 -9.77 -12.42
C ASN A 179 29.72 -9.68 -11.42
N MET A 180 29.46 -9.82 -10.11
CA MET A 180 30.55 -9.85 -9.12
C MET A 180 31.58 -10.98 -9.37
N GLU A 181 31.16 -12.06 -10.05
CA GLU A 181 32.03 -13.17 -10.41
C GLU A 181 33.15 -12.72 -11.38
N GLN A 182 32.83 -11.80 -12.29
CA GLN A 182 33.82 -11.22 -13.19
C GLN A 182 34.80 -10.34 -12.39
N LEU A 183 34.30 -9.52 -11.47
CA LEU A 183 35.16 -8.70 -10.62
C LEU A 183 36.12 -9.54 -9.78
N TRP A 184 35.66 -10.71 -9.29
CA TRP A 184 36.52 -11.65 -8.57
C TRP A 184 37.60 -12.25 -9.45
N LYS A 185 37.27 -12.67 -10.68
CA LYS A 185 38.25 -13.18 -11.68
C LYS A 185 39.29 -12.12 -11.99
N ASP A 186 38.89 -10.89 -12.23
CA ASP A 186 39.76 -9.76 -12.53
C ASP A 186 40.67 -9.39 -11.36
N TYR A 187 40.16 -9.54 -10.12
CA TYR A 187 40.93 -9.37 -8.90
C TYR A 187 42.00 -10.44 -8.74
N MET A 188 41.64 -11.69 -8.94
CA MET A 188 42.62 -12.79 -8.87
C MET A 188 43.69 -12.69 -9.94
N ALA A 189 43.32 -12.35 -11.16
CA ALA A 189 44.28 -12.10 -12.25
C ALA A 189 45.20 -10.93 -11.93
N PHE A 190 44.68 -9.86 -11.33
CA PHE A 190 45.46 -8.71 -10.90
C PHE A 190 46.51 -9.10 -9.83
N GLU A 191 46.15 -9.85 -8.81
CA GLU A 191 47.07 -10.28 -7.77
C GLU A 191 48.11 -11.30 -8.29
N GLN A 192 47.70 -12.20 -9.19
CA GLN A 192 48.62 -13.15 -9.82
C GLN A 192 49.69 -12.46 -10.66
N ASN A 193 49.35 -11.36 -11.34
CA ASN A 193 50.31 -10.57 -12.09
C ASN A 193 51.30 -9.82 -11.21
N ILE A 194 50.98 -9.55 -9.94
CA ILE A 194 51.86 -8.90 -8.99
C ILE A 194 52.77 -9.92 -8.32
N ASN A 195 52.19 -10.93 -7.68
CA ASN A 195 52.91 -12.01 -7.04
C ASN A 195 51.98 -13.22 -6.83
N PRO A 196 52.25 -14.37 -7.43
CA PRO A 196 51.41 -15.58 -7.31
C PRO A 196 51.21 -16.07 -5.87
N ILE A 197 52.21 -15.96 -5.02
CA ILE A 197 52.17 -16.42 -3.62
C ILE A 197 51.20 -15.51 -2.81
N ILE A 198 51.25 -14.21 -3.07
CA ILE A 198 50.33 -13.24 -2.44
C ILE A 198 48.90 -13.46 -2.96
N ALA A 199 48.75 -13.75 -4.24
CA ALA A 199 47.47 -14.02 -4.87
C ALA A 199 46.74 -15.19 -4.17
N GLU A 200 47.47 -16.31 -3.95
CA GLU A 200 46.91 -17.48 -3.27
C GLU A 200 46.48 -17.17 -1.84
N LYS A 201 47.31 -16.44 -1.08
CA LYS A 201 46.97 -16.00 0.26
C LYS A 201 45.73 -15.10 0.29
N MET A 202 45.64 -14.10 -0.59
CA MET A 202 44.49 -13.20 -0.71
C MET A 202 43.23 -13.94 -1.13
N ALA A 203 43.35 -14.94 -2.01
CA ALA A 203 42.24 -15.79 -2.40
C ALA A 203 41.68 -16.58 -1.19
N ILE A 204 42.54 -17.17 -0.40
CA ILE A 204 42.13 -17.93 0.82
C ILE A 204 41.44 -17.00 1.83
N GLU A 205 42.03 -15.83 2.12
CA GLU A 205 41.50 -14.88 3.08
C GLU A 205 40.11 -14.34 2.70
N ARG A 206 39.88 -14.06 1.42
CA ARG A 206 38.65 -13.40 0.94
C ARG A 206 37.61 -14.35 0.36
N SER A 207 37.97 -15.61 0.11
CA SER A 207 37.08 -16.60 -0.53
C SER A 207 35.77 -16.78 0.23
N ARG A 208 35.82 -16.86 1.55
CA ARG A 208 34.62 -17.02 2.38
C ARG A 208 33.64 -15.86 2.22
N ASP A 209 34.14 -14.63 2.32
CA ASP A 209 33.32 -13.43 2.21
C ASP A 209 32.74 -13.27 0.81
N TYR A 210 33.56 -13.55 -0.23
CA TYR A 210 33.13 -13.58 -1.61
C TYR A 210 32.03 -14.62 -1.86
N MET A 211 32.18 -15.86 -1.38
CA MET A 211 31.19 -16.91 -1.57
C MET A 211 29.86 -16.56 -0.89
N ASN A 212 29.93 -15.96 0.31
CA ASN A 212 28.73 -15.46 0.99
C ASN A 212 28.06 -14.33 0.18
N ALA A 213 28.82 -13.33 -0.26
CA ALA A 213 28.30 -12.24 -1.06
C ALA A 213 27.70 -12.75 -2.41
N ARG A 214 28.32 -13.75 -3.03
CA ARG A 214 27.82 -14.39 -4.24
C ARG A 214 26.48 -15.10 -4.03
N ARG A 215 26.32 -15.83 -2.92
CA ARG A 215 25.05 -16.42 -2.54
C ARG A 215 23.97 -15.35 -2.36
N VAL A 216 24.28 -14.32 -1.58
CA VAL A 216 23.36 -13.21 -1.33
C VAL A 216 23.01 -12.46 -2.62
N ALA A 217 23.95 -12.28 -3.56
CA ALA A 217 23.70 -11.64 -4.84
C ALA A 217 22.64 -12.40 -5.68
N LYS A 218 22.70 -13.75 -5.69
CA LYS A 218 21.69 -14.57 -6.38
C LYS A 218 20.31 -14.48 -5.71
N GLU A 219 20.27 -14.47 -4.37
CA GLU A 219 19.03 -14.27 -3.63
C GLU A 219 18.45 -12.89 -3.90
N LEU A 220 19.29 -11.83 -3.88
CA LEU A 220 18.91 -10.44 -4.18
C LEU A 220 18.31 -10.32 -5.59
N GLU A 221 18.93 -10.93 -6.58
CA GLU A 221 18.41 -10.97 -7.96
C GLU A 221 17.03 -11.62 -8.02
N ALA A 222 16.84 -12.73 -7.29
CA ALA A 222 15.55 -13.43 -7.25
C ALA A 222 14.46 -12.59 -6.55
N VAL A 223 14.78 -11.94 -5.43
CA VAL A 223 13.83 -11.13 -4.64
C VAL A 223 13.47 -9.83 -5.37
N THR A 224 14.39 -9.23 -6.11
CA THR A 224 14.17 -7.99 -6.86
C THR A 224 13.54 -8.22 -8.24
N ARG A 225 13.34 -9.47 -8.65
CA ARG A 225 12.72 -9.81 -9.93
C ARG A 225 11.28 -9.28 -10.00
N GLY A 226 10.97 -8.51 -11.05
CA GLY A 226 9.66 -7.90 -11.26
C GLY A 226 9.47 -6.54 -10.59
N LEU A 227 10.44 -6.03 -9.82
CA LEU A 227 10.41 -4.66 -9.32
C LEU A 227 10.61 -3.65 -10.46
N ASN A 228 9.69 -2.70 -10.59
CA ASN A 228 9.86 -1.56 -11.46
C ASN A 228 10.61 -0.45 -10.73
N ARG A 229 11.95 -0.44 -10.86
CA ARG A 229 12.85 0.53 -10.19
C ARG A 229 12.92 1.90 -10.89
N SER A 230 12.32 2.03 -12.06
CA SER A 230 12.32 3.27 -12.86
C SER A 230 11.00 4.00 -12.87
N ALA A 231 9.96 3.45 -12.24
CA ALA A 231 8.67 4.10 -12.14
C ALA A 231 8.79 5.41 -11.34
N PRO A 232 8.27 6.54 -11.84
CA PRO A 232 8.18 7.76 -11.04
C PRO A 232 7.15 7.58 -9.92
N SER A 233 7.39 8.23 -8.80
CA SER A 233 6.45 8.21 -7.68
C SER A 233 5.20 9.03 -8.00
N VAL A 234 4.04 8.41 -7.89
CA VAL A 234 2.72 9.03 -8.05
C VAL A 234 1.86 8.81 -6.79
N PRO A 235 0.86 9.66 -6.53
CA PRO A 235 -0.09 9.41 -5.46
C PRO A 235 -0.78 8.05 -5.61
N PRO A 236 -1.07 7.34 -4.52
CA PRO A 236 -1.69 6.01 -4.57
C PRO A 236 -3.10 6.08 -5.20
N THR A 237 -3.33 5.19 -6.16
CA THR A 237 -4.61 5.04 -6.88
C THR A 237 -5.35 3.76 -6.52
N GLY A 238 -4.65 2.79 -5.89
CA GLY A 238 -5.20 1.46 -5.57
C GLY A 238 -5.27 0.51 -6.77
N HIS A 239 -4.64 0.85 -7.89
CA HIS A 239 -4.60 -0.04 -9.06
C HIS A 239 -3.88 -1.36 -8.74
N PRO A 240 -4.33 -2.53 -9.28
CA PRO A 240 -3.74 -3.84 -8.97
C PRO A 240 -2.22 -3.93 -9.22
N GLU A 241 -1.72 -3.30 -10.27
CA GLU A 241 -0.28 -3.25 -10.56
C GLU A 241 0.51 -2.47 -9.50
N GLU A 242 -0.07 -1.38 -9.00
CA GLU A 242 0.51 -0.59 -7.90
C GLU A 242 0.58 -1.43 -6.62
N VAL A 243 -0.52 -2.10 -6.25
CA VAL A 243 -0.58 -2.98 -5.07
C VAL A 243 0.49 -4.07 -5.17
N LYS A 244 0.62 -4.70 -6.34
CA LYS A 244 1.64 -5.72 -6.60
C LYS A 244 3.07 -5.17 -6.44
N GLN A 245 3.35 -3.96 -6.96
CA GLN A 245 4.65 -3.32 -6.77
C GLN A 245 4.93 -3.00 -5.30
N VAL A 246 3.93 -2.51 -4.55
CA VAL A 246 4.04 -2.28 -3.10
C VAL A 246 4.40 -3.56 -2.35
N GLU A 247 3.77 -4.70 -2.70
CA GLU A 247 4.06 -5.99 -2.08
C GLU A 247 5.48 -6.49 -2.41
N LEU A 248 5.92 -6.34 -3.66
CA LEU A 248 7.27 -6.71 -4.07
C LEU A 248 8.34 -5.88 -3.32
N TRP A 249 8.13 -4.57 -3.17
CA TRP A 249 9.02 -3.72 -2.39
C TRP A 249 9.03 -4.09 -0.90
N LYS A 250 7.86 -4.38 -0.31
CA LYS A 250 7.79 -4.88 1.08
C LYS A 250 8.57 -6.19 1.26
N LYS A 251 8.44 -7.11 0.31
CA LYS A 251 9.17 -8.39 0.32
C LYS A 251 10.69 -8.17 0.25
N TYR A 252 11.15 -7.28 -0.63
CA TYR A 252 12.57 -6.95 -0.75
C TYR A 252 13.12 -6.32 0.55
N ILE A 253 12.43 -5.33 1.11
CA ILE A 253 12.85 -4.69 2.36
C ILE A 253 12.85 -5.68 3.52
N ALA A 254 11.85 -6.55 3.63
CA ALA A 254 11.80 -7.59 4.65
C ALA A 254 12.95 -8.59 4.53
N TRP A 255 13.31 -8.96 3.30
CA TRP A 255 14.46 -9.82 3.05
C TRP A 255 15.78 -9.15 3.47
N GLU A 256 16.03 -7.87 3.18
CA GLU A 256 17.21 -7.14 3.66
C GLU A 256 17.24 -7.04 5.20
N ARG A 257 16.06 -6.84 5.84
CA ARG A 257 15.95 -6.83 7.31
C ARG A 257 16.30 -8.18 7.95
N SER A 258 16.19 -9.28 7.24
CA SER A 258 16.56 -10.61 7.72
C SER A 258 18.07 -10.83 7.80
N ASN A 259 18.88 -9.82 7.45
CA ASN A 259 20.36 -9.89 7.44
C ASN A 259 20.89 -11.05 6.57
N PRO A 260 20.66 -11.05 5.25
CA PRO A 260 21.06 -12.15 4.38
C PRO A 260 22.58 -12.39 4.34
N LEU A 261 23.39 -11.37 4.62
CA LEU A 261 24.86 -11.49 4.75
C LEU A 261 25.30 -12.17 6.06
N ARG A 262 24.39 -12.32 7.03
CA ARG A 262 24.67 -12.90 8.36
C ARG A 262 25.85 -12.20 9.05
N THR A 263 25.91 -10.88 8.90
CA THR A 263 26.96 -10.05 9.55
C THR A 263 26.56 -9.65 10.95
N GLU A 264 27.54 -9.53 11.84
CA GLU A 264 27.34 -8.99 13.20
C GLU A 264 27.38 -7.45 13.22
N ASP A 265 27.84 -6.83 12.13
CA ASP A 265 27.88 -5.38 11.98
C ASP A 265 26.47 -4.80 11.79
N THR A 266 25.86 -4.34 12.86
CA THR A 266 24.54 -3.72 12.89
C THR A 266 24.49 -2.47 12.01
N SER A 267 25.58 -1.72 11.92
CA SER A 267 25.66 -0.51 11.08
C SER A 267 25.63 -0.85 9.60
N LEU A 268 26.27 -1.94 9.18
CA LEU A 268 26.20 -2.42 7.79
C LEU A 268 24.79 -2.90 7.44
N VAL A 269 24.15 -3.65 8.35
CA VAL A 269 22.76 -4.09 8.17
C VAL A 269 21.84 -2.88 8.02
N ALA A 270 21.97 -1.89 8.91
CA ALA A 270 21.17 -0.66 8.86
C ALA A 270 21.36 0.07 7.52
N ARG A 271 22.59 0.24 7.05
CA ARG A 271 22.89 0.89 5.76
C ARG A 271 22.27 0.13 4.57
N ARG A 272 22.32 -1.21 4.56
CA ARG A 272 21.73 -2.02 3.49
C ARG A 272 20.21 -1.90 3.46
N VAL A 273 19.57 -2.01 4.62
CA VAL A 273 18.10 -1.87 4.72
C VAL A 273 17.68 -0.45 4.33
N MET A 274 18.39 0.57 4.81
CA MET A 274 18.08 1.96 4.42
C MET A 274 18.31 2.21 2.94
N PHE A 275 19.34 1.61 2.34
CA PHE A 275 19.53 1.67 0.89
C PHE A 275 18.33 1.08 0.13
N ALA A 276 17.84 -0.08 0.54
CA ALA A 276 16.63 -0.69 -0.05
C ALA A 276 15.40 0.20 0.10
N ILE A 277 15.22 0.80 1.28
CA ILE A 277 14.11 1.74 1.55
C ILE A 277 14.25 3.01 0.69
N GLU A 278 15.44 3.59 0.57
CA GLU A 278 15.68 4.76 -0.29
C GLU A 278 15.40 4.46 -1.76
N GLN A 279 15.75 3.26 -2.24
CA GLN A 279 15.36 2.79 -3.58
C GLN A 279 13.83 2.68 -3.71
N CYS A 280 13.15 2.15 -2.70
CA CYS A 280 11.69 2.10 -2.65
C CYS A 280 11.07 3.51 -2.70
N LEU A 281 11.61 4.46 -1.95
CA LEU A 281 11.13 5.84 -1.90
C LEU A 281 11.23 6.59 -3.24
N LEU A 282 12.16 6.20 -4.11
CA LEU A 282 12.22 6.77 -5.47
C LEU A 282 10.96 6.46 -6.27
N CYS A 283 10.34 5.30 -6.03
CA CYS A 283 9.15 4.82 -6.76
C CYS A 283 7.86 5.01 -5.97
N LEU A 284 7.90 4.87 -4.64
CA LEU A 284 6.76 4.89 -3.74
C LEU A 284 6.81 6.04 -2.73
N GLY A 285 7.40 7.17 -3.08
CA GLY A 285 7.57 8.33 -2.19
C GLY A 285 6.25 8.98 -1.73
N HIS A 286 5.13 8.75 -2.43
CA HIS A 286 3.80 9.21 -2.02
C HIS A 286 3.09 8.25 -1.05
N HIS A 287 3.72 7.11 -0.70
CA HIS A 287 3.17 6.15 0.25
C HIS A 287 3.69 6.45 1.67
N PRO A 288 2.87 6.94 2.60
CA PRO A 288 3.32 7.33 3.95
C PRO A 288 3.87 6.14 4.74
N ALA A 289 3.39 4.92 4.46
CA ALA A 289 3.85 3.71 5.12
C ALA A 289 5.35 3.46 4.96
N VAL A 290 5.93 3.77 3.79
CA VAL A 290 7.37 3.56 3.52
C VAL A 290 8.22 4.49 4.38
N TRP A 291 7.83 5.75 4.50
CA TRP A 291 8.52 6.74 5.35
C TRP A 291 8.45 6.38 6.82
N HIS A 292 7.27 5.99 7.29
CA HIS A 292 7.08 5.55 8.67
C HIS A 292 7.91 4.30 8.98
N GLN A 293 7.92 3.30 8.10
CA GLN A 293 8.71 2.08 8.26
C GLN A 293 10.21 2.37 8.27
N ALA A 294 10.69 3.34 7.47
CA ALA A 294 12.08 3.79 7.48
C ALA A 294 12.48 4.37 8.86
N ALA A 295 11.70 5.34 9.34
CA ALA A 295 11.96 5.97 10.63
C ALA A 295 11.87 4.97 11.79
N HIS A 296 10.89 4.09 11.79
CA HIS A 296 10.73 3.05 12.79
C HIS A 296 11.88 2.04 12.78
N PHE A 297 12.35 1.62 11.60
CA PHE A 297 13.51 0.75 11.49
C PHE A 297 14.77 1.40 12.06
N LEU A 298 15.01 2.68 11.77
CA LEU A 298 16.14 3.44 12.30
C LEU A 298 16.05 3.58 13.83
N GLU A 299 14.85 3.82 14.36
CA GLU A 299 14.60 3.88 15.81
C GLU A 299 14.94 2.55 16.49
N LEU A 300 14.47 1.42 15.94
CA LEU A 300 14.79 0.09 16.46
C LEU A 300 16.29 -0.20 16.40
N SER A 301 16.93 0.13 15.29
CA SER A 301 18.38 -0.06 15.12
C SER A 301 19.18 0.81 16.10
N SER A 302 18.70 2.03 16.37
CA SER A 302 19.28 2.91 17.38
C SER A 302 19.20 2.31 18.79
N LYS A 303 18.05 1.71 19.16
CA LYS A 303 17.88 1.02 20.44
C LYS A 303 18.86 -0.16 20.59
N ILE A 304 18.99 -0.99 19.55
CA ILE A 304 19.93 -2.12 19.52
C ILE A 304 21.38 -1.66 19.69
N LEU A 305 21.78 -0.55 19.04
CA LEU A 305 23.14 0.00 19.18
C LEU A 305 23.38 0.59 20.58
N THR A 306 22.35 1.19 21.17
CA THR A 306 22.42 1.69 22.56
C THR A 306 22.64 0.52 23.52
N GLU A 307 21.95 -0.59 23.36
CA GLU A 307 22.13 -1.81 24.16
C GLU A 307 23.52 -2.44 23.99
N LYS A 308 24.10 -2.32 22.78
CA LYS A 308 25.49 -2.74 22.50
C LYS A 308 26.56 -1.76 22.98
N GLY A 309 26.19 -0.59 23.53
CA GLY A 309 27.08 0.43 24.06
C GLY A 309 27.61 1.44 23.04
N ASP A 310 27.21 1.39 21.79
CA ASP A 310 27.59 2.37 20.77
C ASP A 310 26.60 3.55 20.71
N VAL A 311 26.73 4.43 21.71
CA VAL A 311 25.84 5.58 21.89
C VAL A 311 25.93 6.59 20.75
N ASN A 312 27.11 6.77 20.14
CA ASN A 312 27.30 7.72 19.05
C ASN A 312 26.59 7.26 17.77
N ALA A 313 26.75 6.00 17.37
CA ALA A 313 26.06 5.45 16.23
C ALA A 313 24.55 5.41 16.47
N ALA A 314 24.11 5.07 17.67
CA ALA A 314 22.70 5.10 18.06
C ALA A 314 22.08 6.49 17.91
N LYS A 315 22.77 7.53 18.38
CA LYS A 315 22.31 8.91 18.23
C LYS A 315 22.22 9.33 16.76
N ASN A 316 23.21 8.97 15.94
CA ASN A 316 23.19 9.28 14.51
C ASN A 316 21.97 8.64 13.80
N LEU A 317 21.68 7.37 14.09
CA LEU A 317 20.49 6.71 13.52
C LEU A 317 19.16 7.33 14.01
N SER A 318 19.11 7.73 15.29
CA SER A 318 17.94 8.43 15.82
C SER A 318 17.75 9.82 15.18
N ASP A 319 18.81 10.54 14.88
CA ASP A 319 18.73 11.83 14.18
C ASP A 319 18.40 11.64 12.69
N GLU A 320 18.86 10.54 12.07
CA GLU A 320 18.48 10.15 10.73
C GLU A 320 16.97 9.81 10.65
N ALA A 321 16.40 9.13 11.65
CA ALA A 321 14.97 8.88 11.74
C ALA A 321 14.15 10.18 11.76
N ALA A 322 14.57 11.18 12.54
CA ALA A 322 13.94 12.49 12.53
C ALA A 322 14.00 13.16 11.15
N THR A 323 15.16 13.06 10.48
CA THR A 323 15.35 13.61 9.12
C THR A 323 14.44 12.94 8.10
N MET A 324 14.12 11.64 8.24
CA MET A 324 13.19 10.95 7.36
C MET A 324 11.79 11.55 7.44
N PHE A 325 11.27 11.80 8.65
CA PHE A 325 9.98 12.48 8.82
C PHE A 325 10.00 13.91 8.26
N GLU A 326 11.08 14.66 8.50
CA GLU A 326 11.22 16.04 7.96
C GLU A 326 11.25 16.04 6.43
N ARG A 327 11.99 15.13 5.82
CA ARG A 327 12.02 14.99 4.35
C ARG A 327 10.63 14.69 3.80
N ALA A 328 9.91 13.73 4.37
CA ALA A 328 8.58 13.35 3.93
C ALA A 328 7.61 14.54 3.96
N THR A 329 7.57 15.28 5.09
CA THR A 329 6.66 16.40 5.30
C THR A 329 7.09 17.70 4.59
N ASN A 330 8.36 17.82 4.19
CA ASN A 330 8.86 18.98 3.42
C ASN A 330 8.77 18.77 1.90
N THR A 331 8.50 17.54 1.43
CA THR A 331 8.50 17.22 0.01
C THR A 331 7.13 16.69 -0.45
N LEU A 332 7.02 15.39 -0.69
CA LEU A 332 5.87 14.77 -1.34
C LEU A 332 4.62 14.67 -0.45
N LEU A 333 4.79 14.59 0.86
CA LEU A 333 3.72 14.33 1.83
C LEU A 333 3.45 15.50 2.77
N SER A 334 3.58 16.73 2.26
CA SER A 334 3.42 17.97 3.04
C SER A 334 2.03 18.11 3.71
N LYS A 335 1.00 17.48 3.16
CA LYS A 335 -0.38 17.50 3.70
C LYS A 335 -0.75 16.20 4.44
N ASN A 336 0.16 15.25 4.60
CA ASN A 336 -0.16 13.96 5.23
C ASN A 336 -0.12 14.05 6.76
N MET A 337 -1.28 14.19 7.37
CA MET A 337 -1.47 14.33 8.82
C MET A 337 -0.85 13.19 9.63
N LEU A 338 -0.94 11.95 9.13
CA LEU A 338 -0.41 10.77 9.82
C LEU A 338 1.08 10.87 10.11
N LEU A 339 1.87 11.35 9.14
CA LEU A 339 3.32 11.49 9.31
C LEU A 339 3.69 12.62 10.26
N TYR A 340 2.91 13.71 10.30
CA TYR A 340 3.12 14.75 11.31
C TYR A 340 2.88 14.22 12.72
N PHE A 341 1.85 13.40 12.93
CA PHE A 341 1.58 12.79 14.23
C PHE A 341 2.67 11.77 14.61
N ALA A 342 3.08 10.92 13.70
CA ALA A 342 4.16 9.98 13.93
C ALA A 342 5.49 10.68 14.26
N HIS A 343 5.79 11.79 13.57
CA HIS A 343 6.95 12.62 13.85
C HIS A 343 6.85 13.29 15.23
N ALA A 344 5.68 13.83 15.58
CA ALA A 344 5.43 14.42 16.87
C ALA A 344 5.62 13.42 18.02
N ASP A 345 5.04 12.21 17.89
CA ASP A 345 5.21 11.15 18.90
C ASP A 345 6.68 10.68 19.00
N PHE A 346 7.38 10.58 17.88
CA PHE A 346 8.81 10.26 17.86
C PHE A 346 9.66 11.29 18.62
N GLU A 347 9.44 12.58 18.38
CA GLU A 347 10.18 13.66 19.08
C GLU A 347 9.69 13.84 20.53
N GLU A 348 8.43 13.54 20.86
CA GLU A 348 7.94 13.46 22.24
C GLU A 348 8.69 12.37 23.01
N GLY A 349 8.89 11.18 22.40
CA GLY A 349 9.69 10.10 22.97
C GLY A 349 11.17 10.47 23.20
N ARG A 350 11.69 11.41 22.45
CA ARG A 350 13.04 11.99 22.62
C ARG A 350 13.08 13.18 23.58
N VAL A 351 11.95 13.54 24.22
CA VAL A 351 11.79 14.66 25.15
C VAL A 351 12.12 16.02 24.50
N LYS A 352 11.94 16.15 23.18
CA LYS A 352 12.18 17.40 22.44
C LYS A 352 10.86 18.17 22.23
N TYR A 353 10.23 18.59 23.31
CA TYR A 353 8.88 19.19 23.31
C TYR A 353 8.77 20.44 22.44
N GLU A 354 9.77 21.30 22.43
CA GLU A 354 9.81 22.49 21.56
C GLU A 354 9.69 22.12 20.07
N LYS A 355 10.33 21.02 19.67
CA LYS A 355 10.25 20.52 18.30
C LYS A 355 8.85 19.99 17.97
N VAL A 356 8.22 19.33 18.94
CA VAL A 356 6.82 18.84 18.78
C VAL A 356 5.87 20.02 18.57
N HIS A 357 6.03 21.11 19.33
CA HIS A 357 5.25 22.32 19.10
C HIS A 357 5.44 22.90 17.69
N GLN A 358 6.68 22.94 17.21
CA GLN A 358 6.98 23.41 15.85
C GLN A 358 6.34 22.51 14.78
N ILE A 359 6.34 21.19 14.97
CA ILE A 359 5.71 20.24 14.04
C ILE A 359 4.21 20.48 13.94
N TYR A 360 3.51 20.61 15.07
CA TYR A 360 2.08 20.90 15.08
C TYR A 360 1.77 22.28 14.47
N GLN A 361 2.54 23.31 14.81
CA GLN A 361 2.36 24.65 14.24
C GLN A 361 2.53 24.65 12.74
N LYS A 362 3.60 24.04 12.24
CA LYS A 362 3.86 23.91 10.80
C LYS A 362 2.69 23.26 10.06
N PHE A 363 2.08 22.23 10.64
CA PHE A 363 0.92 21.57 10.03
C PHE A 363 -0.31 22.49 10.05
N LEU A 364 -0.59 23.14 11.18
CA LEU A 364 -1.74 24.04 11.36
C LEU A 364 -1.68 25.28 10.46
N ASP A 365 -0.49 25.71 10.06
CA ASP A 365 -0.27 26.86 9.18
C ASP A 365 -0.60 26.56 7.71
N ILE A 366 -0.83 25.28 7.34
CA ILE A 366 -1.26 24.90 5.98
C ILE A 366 -2.71 25.36 5.77
N PRO A 367 -3.00 26.18 4.75
CA PRO A 367 -4.33 26.79 4.62
C PRO A 367 -5.44 25.82 4.21
N ASP A 368 -5.14 24.84 3.33
CA ASP A 368 -6.14 23.99 2.66
C ASP A 368 -6.32 22.63 3.32
N ILE A 369 -6.29 22.59 4.65
CA ILE A 369 -6.50 21.36 5.42
C ILE A 369 -7.59 21.53 6.46
N ASP A 370 -8.18 20.41 6.90
CA ASP A 370 -9.01 20.36 8.11
C ASP A 370 -8.10 20.16 9.34
N PRO A 371 -7.90 21.19 10.18
CA PRO A 371 -6.99 21.10 11.32
C PRO A 371 -7.60 20.46 12.56
N THR A 372 -8.86 20.05 12.49
CA THR A 372 -9.64 19.57 13.66
C THR A 372 -8.92 18.46 14.43
N LEU A 373 -8.51 17.40 13.72
CA LEU A 373 -7.82 16.27 14.35
C LEU A 373 -6.43 16.65 14.86
N ALA A 374 -5.74 17.52 14.13
CA ALA A 374 -4.43 18.02 14.55
C ALA A 374 -4.51 18.79 15.88
N TYR A 375 -5.51 19.64 16.05
CA TYR A 375 -5.75 20.32 17.34
C TYR A 375 -6.08 19.33 18.45
N VAL A 376 -6.86 18.29 18.16
CA VAL A 376 -7.17 17.24 19.15
C VAL A 376 -5.91 16.53 19.64
N GLN A 377 -5.05 16.12 18.70
CA GLN A 377 -3.78 15.46 19.05
C GLN A 377 -2.81 16.42 19.75
N TYR A 378 -2.76 17.66 19.30
CA TYR A 378 -1.95 18.71 19.93
C TYR A 378 -2.38 19.00 21.36
N MET A 379 -3.68 19.07 21.64
CA MET A 379 -4.19 19.18 23.03
C MET A 379 -3.79 17.99 23.89
N LYS A 380 -3.86 16.78 23.34
CA LYS A 380 -3.45 15.55 24.05
C LYS A 380 -1.96 15.57 24.38
N PHE A 381 -1.12 15.96 23.44
CA PHE A 381 0.32 16.13 23.67
C PHE A 381 0.58 17.21 24.73
N ALA A 382 0.03 18.43 24.56
CA ALA A 382 0.23 19.53 25.49
C ALA A 382 -0.15 19.15 26.94
N ARG A 383 -1.23 18.38 27.10
CA ARG A 383 -1.61 17.84 28.41
C ARG A 383 -0.57 16.85 28.95
N ARG A 384 -0.06 15.92 28.13
CA ARG A 384 0.91 14.91 28.58
C ARG A 384 2.24 15.54 28.99
N ALA A 385 2.74 16.46 28.15
CA ALA A 385 4.06 17.06 28.31
C ALA A 385 4.09 18.21 29.32
N GLU A 386 3.06 19.10 29.29
CA GLU A 386 3.10 20.39 30.03
C GLU A 386 1.90 20.58 30.98
N GLY A 387 0.94 19.66 30.91
CA GLY A 387 -0.25 19.68 31.77
C GLY A 387 -1.43 20.43 31.19
N ILE A 388 -2.52 20.46 31.96
CA ILE A 388 -3.83 20.91 31.51
C ILE A 388 -3.88 22.40 31.08
N LYS A 389 -3.03 23.26 31.69
CA LYS A 389 -2.99 24.68 31.35
C LYS A 389 -2.56 24.90 29.90
N SER A 390 -1.54 24.18 29.46
CA SER A 390 -1.09 24.22 28.07
C SER A 390 -2.15 23.70 27.10
N ALA A 391 -2.80 22.58 27.43
CA ALA A 391 -3.90 22.05 26.64
C ALA A 391 -5.06 23.06 26.46
N ARG A 392 -5.41 23.80 27.50
CA ARG A 392 -6.41 24.88 27.44
C ARG A 392 -5.99 26.02 26.51
N THR A 393 -4.71 26.34 26.46
CA THR A 393 -4.17 27.35 25.53
C THR A 393 -4.33 26.87 24.08
N VAL A 394 -4.02 25.61 23.79
CA VAL A 394 -4.24 25.02 22.48
C VAL A 394 -5.71 25.00 22.11
N PHE A 395 -6.61 24.64 23.05
CA PHE A 395 -8.05 24.69 22.84
C PHE A 395 -8.55 26.09 22.54
N LYS A 396 -8.04 27.12 23.22
CA LYS A 396 -8.39 28.52 22.92
C LYS A 396 -8.06 28.88 21.47
N ARG A 397 -6.85 28.52 20.99
CA ARG A 397 -6.45 28.72 19.61
C ARG A 397 -7.33 27.94 18.61
N ALA A 398 -7.63 26.67 18.91
CA ALA A 398 -8.48 25.83 18.09
C ALA A 398 -9.92 26.39 17.96
N ARG A 399 -10.44 26.99 19.01
CA ARG A 399 -11.76 27.59 19.02
C ARG A 399 -11.87 28.84 18.16
N GLU A 400 -10.75 29.56 18.01
CA GLU A 400 -10.62 30.78 17.20
C GLU A 400 -10.40 30.45 15.70
N ASP A 401 -9.96 29.23 15.36
CA ASP A 401 -9.78 28.79 13.98
C ASP A 401 -11.13 28.41 13.35
N PRO A 402 -11.56 29.12 12.28
CA PRO A 402 -12.87 28.87 11.65
C PRO A 402 -12.96 27.51 10.95
N ARG A 403 -11.83 26.88 10.62
CA ARG A 403 -11.77 25.56 9.95
C ARG A 403 -12.10 24.42 10.90
N CYS A 404 -12.08 24.64 12.21
CA CYS A 404 -12.30 23.62 13.22
C CYS A 404 -13.77 23.22 13.35
N LYS A 405 -14.00 21.91 13.36
CA LYS A 405 -15.30 21.30 13.58
C LYS A 405 -15.57 21.05 15.07
N HIS A 406 -16.78 20.61 15.37
CA HIS A 406 -17.29 20.36 16.73
C HIS A 406 -16.42 19.39 17.56
N HIS A 407 -15.69 18.47 16.92
CA HIS A 407 -14.87 17.46 17.61
C HIS A 407 -13.85 18.02 18.59
N VAL A 408 -13.35 19.24 18.35
CA VAL A 408 -12.41 19.91 19.25
C VAL A 408 -13.05 20.21 20.61
N TYR A 409 -14.34 20.63 20.60
CA TYR A 409 -15.08 20.89 21.83
C TYR A 409 -15.36 19.62 22.62
N VAL A 410 -15.76 18.54 21.91
CA VAL A 410 -15.96 17.22 22.51
C VAL A 410 -14.65 16.71 23.14
N ALA A 411 -13.56 16.78 22.41
CA ALA A 411 -12.25 16.34 22.90
C ALA A 411 -11.78 17.14 24.12
N ALA A 412 -11.97 18.46 24.11
CA ALA A 412 -11.62 19.34 25.23
C ALA A 412 -12.49 19.06 26.46
N ALA A 413 -13.81 18.88 26.30
CA ALA A 413 -14.70 18.57 27.38
C ALA A 413 -14.39 17.20 28.02
N LEU A 414 -14.17 16.18 27.20
CA LEU A 414 -13.79 14.84 27.68
C LEU A 414 -12.42 14.85 28.37
N MET A 415 -11.48 15.64 27.88
CA MET A 415 -10.15 15.81 28.52
C MET A 415 -10.30 16.43 29.92
N GLU A 416 -11.13 17.46 30.07
CA GLU A 416 -11.40 18.04 31.39
C GLU A 416 -12.08 17.03 32.31
N TYR A 417 -13.05 16.28 31.82
CA TYR A 417 -13.74 15.27 32.61
C TYR A 417 -12.77 14.14 33.05
N TYR A 418 -12.02 13.53 32.15
CA TYR A 418 -11.18 12.38 32.48
C TYR A 418 -9.90 12.76 33.22
N CYS A 419 -9.29 13.89 32.88
CA CYS A 419 -7.97 14.24 33.42
C CYS A 419 -8.04 15.15 34.65
N THR A 420 -8.89 16.17 34.65
CA THR A 420 -9.08 17.08 35.80
C THR A 420 -10.19 16.67 36.72
N LYS A 421 -11.06 15.76 36.25
CA LYS A 421 -12.28 15.33 36.93
C LYS A 421 -13.28 16.47 37.26
N ASP A 422 -13.16 17.59 36.53
CA ASP A 422 -14.02 18.75 36.69
C ASP A 422 -15.21 18.69 35.73
N LYS A 423 -16.33 18.20 36.26
CA LYS A 423 -17.59 18.12 35.51
C LYS A 423 -18.09 19.50 35.07
N ASN A 424 -17.90 20.53 35.90
CA ASN A 424 -18.44 21.87 35.62
C ASN A 424 -17.74 22.54 34.44
N ILE A 425 -16.44 22.35 34.32
CA ILE A 425 -15.69 22.85 33.14
C ILE A 425 -16.12 22.10 31.89
N ALA A 426 -16.25 20.77 31.96
CA ALA A 426 -16.71 19.97 30.83
C ALA A 426 -18.12 20.40 30.36
N PHE A 427 -19.07 20.62 31.28
CA PHE A 427 -20.40 21.17 30.96
C PHE A 427 -20.31 22.53 30.26
N ARG A 428 -19.49 23.45 30.78
CA ARG A 428 -19.32 24.77 30.16
C ARG A 428 -18.79 24.67 28.75
N ILE A 429 -17.89 23.74 28.48
CA ILE A 429 -17.35 23.52 27.13
C ILE A 429 -18.40 22.94 26.20
N PHE A 430 -19.21 21.96 26.67
CA PHE A 430 -20.33 21.43 25.89
C PHE A 430 -21.40 22.50 25.61
N GLU A 431 -21.77 23.31 26.58
CA GLU A 431 -22.70 24.43 26.37
C GLU A 431 -22.15 25.50 25.41
N LEU A 432 -20.85 25.76 25.50
CA LEU A 432 -20.20 26.69 24.55
C LEU A 432 -20.24 26.17 23.14
N GLY A 433 -19.97 24.87 22.93
CA GLY A 433 -20.05 24.22 21.64
C GLY A 433 -21.46 24.11 21.10
N LEU A 434 -22.45 23.88 21.97
CA LEU A 434 -23.86 23.81 21.55
C LEU A 434 -24.37 25.13 20.96
N LYS A 435 -23.83 26.28 21.40
CA LYS A 435 -24.15 27.59 20.81
C LYS A 435 -23.66 27.73 19.38
N LYS A 436 -22.56 27.02 19.03
CA LYS A 436 -21.94 27.09 17.71
C LYS A 436 -22.40 25.97 16.78
N PHE A 437 -22.69 24.77 17.33
CA PHE A 437 -22.98 23.55 16.60
C PHE A 437 -24.33 22.94 17.01
N GLY A 438 -25.30 23.78 17.37
CA GLY A 438 -26.65 23.34 17.77
C GLY A 438 -27.47 22.73 16.62
N ASP A 439 -27.01 22.85 15.40
CA ASP A 439 -27.57 22.26 14.18
C ASP A 439 -26.89 20.96 13.76
N ASN A 440 -25.87 20.51 14.52
CA ASN A 440 -25.11 19.32 14.20
C ASN A 440 -25.53 18.15 15.10
N PRO A 441 -26.19 17.09 14.55
CA PRO A 441 -26.68 15.97 15.32
C PRO A 441 -25.55 15.18 16.00
N ASP A 442 -24.39 15.01 15.35
CA ASP A 442 -23.28 14.25 15.94
C ASP A 442 -22.74 14.93 17.22
N TYR A 443 -22.67 16.26 17.21
CA TYR A 443 -22.25 17.00 18.39
C TYR A 443 -23.25 16.83 19.54
N ILE A 444 -24.55 16.94 19.24
CA ILE A 444 -25.61 16.79 20.20
C ILE A 444 -25.60 15.40 20.82
N LEU A 445 -25.43 14.36 19.99
CA LEU A 445 -25.33 12.97 20.46
C LEU A 445 -24.12 12.77 21.37
N CYS A 446 -22.96 13.34 21.05
CA CYS A 446 -21.79 13.30 21.94
C CYS A 446 -22.07 13.95 23.31
N TYR A 447 -22.83 15.05 23.32
CA TYR A 447 -23.21 15.71 24.59
C TYR A 447 -24.22 14.89 25.37
N ILE A 448 -25.20 14.30 24.72
CA ILE A 448 -26.18 13.39 25.32
C ILE A 448 -25.46 12.18 25.93
N ASP A 449 -24.52 11.56 25.20
CA ASP A 449 -23.74 10.43 25.69
C ASP A 449 -22.92 10.79 26.93
N TYR A 450 -22.34 11.99 26.95
CA TYR A 450 -21.66 12.49 28.15
C TYR A 450 -22.59 12.63 29.36
N LEU A 451 -23.79 13.22 29.19
CA LEU A 451 -24.76 13.37 30.24
C LEU A 451 -25.30 12.01 30.73
N SER A 452 -25.56 11.10 29.80
CA SER A 452 -26.00 9.73 30.09
C SER A 452 -24.93 8.96 30.88
N HIS A 453 -23.66 9.12 30.53
CA HIS A 453 -22.55 8.54 31.27
C HIS A 453 -22.44 9.05 32.71
N LEU A 454 -22.86 10.28 32.95
CA LEU A 454 -22.90 10.87 34.30
C LEU A 454 -24.13 10.47 35.09
N ASN A 455 -25.08 9.75 34.51
CA ASN A 455 -26.41 9.47 35.07
C ASN A 455 -27.21 10.76 35.44
N GLU A 456 -27.01 11.81 34.61
CA GLU A 456 -27.71 13.08 34.78
C GLU A 456 -29.03 13.10 34.00
N ASP A 457 -29.97 12.20 34.36
CA ASP A 457 -31.18 11.90 33.58
C ASP A 457 -32.03 13.14 33.31
N ASN A 458 -32.21 14.01 34.30
CA ASN A 458 -32.98 15.23 34.14
C ASN A 458 -32.34 16.21 33.19
N ASN A 459 -31.02 16.35 33.26
CA ASN A 459 -30.27 17.23 32.34
C ASN A 459 -30.30 16.66 30.93
N THR A 460 -30.24 15.33 30.79
CA THR A 460 -30.34 14.64 29.50
C THR A 460 -31.72 14.89 28.86
N ARG A 461 -32.81 14.75 29.62
CA ARG A 461 -34.16 15.07 29.12
C ARG A 461 -34.31 16.53 28.71
N VAL A 462 -33.81 17.45 29.53
CA VAL A 462 -33.82 18.89 29.20
C VAL A 462 -33.05 19.19 27.92
N LEU A 463 -31.94 18.52 27.73
CA LEU A 463 -31.15 18.69 26.49
C LEU A 463 -31.91 18.20 25.26
N PHE A 464 -32.50 16.98 25.32
CA PHE A 464 -33.34 16.47 24.23
C PHE A 464 -34.48 17.42 23.89
N GLU A 465 -35.24 17.87 24.90
CA GLU A 465 -36.36 18.78 24.71
C GLU A 465 -35.92 20.12 24.13
N ARG A 466 -34.82 20.69 24.64
CA ARG A 466 -34.30 21.97 24.18
C ARG A 466 -33.88 21.90 22.71
N VAL A 467 -33.19 20.84 22.30
CA VAL A 467 -32.69 20.66 20.95
C VAL A 467 -33.81 20.36 19.97
N LEU A 468 -34.73 19.46 20.33
CA LEU A 468 -35.80 19.02 19.45
C LEU A 468 -36.94 20.07 19.33
N SER A 469 -37.08 20.98 20.29
CA SER A 469 -38.07 22.07 20.26
C SER A 469 -37.51 23.38 19.69
N SER A 470 -36.18 23.51 19.53
CA SER A 470 -35.56 24.75 19.03
C SER A 470 -35.86 25.06 17.54
N GLY A 471 -36.27 24.04 16.77
CA GLY A 471 -36.49 24.18 15.33
C GLY A 471 -35.22 24.43 14.51
N SER A 472 -34.04 24.34 15.12
CA SER A 472 -32.75 24.51 14.45
C SER A 472 -32.33 23.33 13.61
N LEU A 473 -32.91 22.15 13.84
CA LEU A 473 -32.61 20.91 13.15
C LEU A 473 -33.65 20.60 12.06
N GLU A 474 -33.18 20.29 10.87
CA GLU A 474 -34.00 19.72 9.81
C GLU A 474 -34.57 18.37 10.23
N PRO A 475 -35.80 17.98 9.80
CA PRO A 475 -36.42 16.70 10.18
C PRO A 475 -35.48 15.51 9.97
N GLU A 476 -34.81 15.42 8.81
CA GLU A 476 -33.89 14.34 8.47
C GLU A 476 -32.69 14.23 9.43
N LYS A 477 -32.12 15.36 9.83
CA LYS A 477 -31.00 15.43 10.78
C LYS A 477 -31.43 15.16 12.24
N SER A 478 -32.69 15.34 12.55
CA SER A 478 -33.22 15.11 13.92
C SER A 478 -33.51 13.64 14.23
N VAL A 479 -33.53 12.79 13.20
CA VAL A 479 -33.96 11.38 13.34
C VAL A 479 -33.09 10.60 14.33
N ASP A 480 -31.77 10.73 14.24
CA ASP A 480 -30.84 10.03 15.15
C ASP A 480 -31.01 10.49 16.60
N ILE A 481 -31.33 11.76 16.81
CA ILE A 481 -31.58 12.30 18.15
C ILE A 481 -32.91 11.76 18.69
N TRP A 482 -33.95 11.66 17.83
CA TRP A 482 -35.23 11.04 18.23
C TRP A 482 -35.07 9.55 18.57
N ASN A 483 -34.26 8.82 17.81
CA ASN A 483 -33.95 7.43 18.11
C ASN A 483 -33.26 7.28 19.48
N ARG A 484 -32.25 8.14 19.70
CA ARG A 484 -31.53 8.14 20.99
C ARG A 484 -32.43 8.54 22.17
N PHE A 485 -33.38 9.44 21.93
CA PHE A 485 -34.35 9.82 22.95
C PHE A 485 -35.32 8.68 23.25
N LEU A 486 -35.81 7.98 22.25
CA LEU A 486 -36.64 6.79 22.42
C LEU A 486 -35.90 5.69 23.20
N GLU A 487 -34.64 5.41 22.81
CA GLU A 487 -33.77 4.45 23.53
C GLU A 487 -33.56 4.86 24.99
N PHE A 488 -33.28 6.13 25.25
CA PHE A 488 -33.08 6.65 26.59
C PHE A 488 -34.34 6.47 27.46
N GLU A 489 -35.50 6.86 26.96
CA GLU A 489 -36.76 6.69 27.73
C GLU A 489 -37.15 5.20 27.83
N SER A 490 -36.81 4.36 26.87
CA SER A 490 -37.06 2.92 26.97
C SER A 490 -36.23 2.26 28.09
N ASN A 491 -35.07 2.81 28.41
CA ASN A 491 -34.20 2.29 29.45
C ASN A 491 -34.50 2.87 30.85
N ILE A 492 -34.97 4.10 30.93
CA ILE A 492 -35.07 4.85 32.21
C ILE A 492 -36.50 5.32 32.52
N GLY A 493 -37.29 5.60 31.48
CA GLY A 493 -38.61 6.18 31.58
C GLY A 493 -39.72 5.17 31.93
N ASP A 494 -40.93 5.70 32.09
CA ASP A 494 -42.14 4.92 32.19
C ASP A 494 -42.83 4.74 30.82
N LEU A 495 -43.82 3.86 30.73
CA LEU A 495 -44.54 3.58 29.49
C LEU A 495 -45.19 4.84 28.88
N ALA A 496 -45.64 5.78 29.73
CA ALA A 496 -46.30 7.01 29.27
C ALA A 496 -45.30 7.94 28.59
N SER A 497 -44.08 8.07 29.14
CA SER A 497 -43.01 8.86 28.53
C SER A 497 -42.51 8.24 27.24
N ILE A 498 -42.35 6.92 27.19
CA ILE A 498 -41.96 6.19 25.96
C ILE A 498 -42.95 6.44 24.83
N VAL A 499 -44.27 6.22 25.10
CA VAL A 499 -45.32 6.42 24.08
C VAL A 499 -45.40 7.89 23.64
N LYS A 500 -45.16 8.85 24.56
CA LYS A 500 -45.12 10.28 24.20
C LYS A 500 -44.00 10.60 23.24
N VAL A 501 -42.81 10.07 23.48
CA VAL A 501 -41.66 10.27 22.60
C VAL A 501 -41.87 9.58 21.25
N GLU A 502 -42.38 8.34 21.26
CA GLU A 502 -42.68 7.58 20.05
C GLU A 502 -43.67 8.30 19.13
N LYS A 503 -44.78 8.84 19.67
CA LYS A 503 -45.74 9.62 18.89
C LYS A 503 -45.10 10.86 18.24
N ARG A 504 -44.25 11.57 18.98
CA ARG A 504 -43.56 12.76 18.46
C ARG A 504 -42.56 12.40 17.37
N ARG A 505 -41.80 11.30 17.58
CA ARG A 505 -40.89 10.75 16.61
C ARG A 505 -41.63 10.35 15.35
N SER A 506 -42.72 9.60 15.41
CA SER A 506 -43.54 9.19 14.29
C SER A 506 -44.02 10.39 13.47
N ALA A 507 -44.50 11.43 14.11
CA ALA A 507 -44.96 12.67 13.45
C ALA A 507 -43.82 13.41 12.70
N VAL A 508 -42.58 13.20 13.09
CA VAL A 508 -41.41 13.74 12.36
C VAL A 508 -41.04 12.80 11.18
N LEU A 509 -41.07 11.48 11.38
CA LEU A 509 -40.75 10.49 10.38
C LEU A 509 -41.78 10.47 9.23
N GLU A 510 -43.07 10.72 9.49
CA GLU A 510 -44.11 10.87 8.48
C GLU A 510 -43.82 11.98 7.44
N LYS A 511 -43.03 12.99 7.80
CA LYS A 511 -42.60 14.06 6.90
C LYS A 511 -41.49 13.63 5.96
N ILE A 512 -40.89 12.49 6.20
CA ILE A 512 -39.77 11.94 5.40
C ILE A 512 -40.33 10.84 4.51
N LYS A 513 -40.25 10.99 3.19
CA LYS A 513 -40.83 10.09 2.19
C LYS A 513 -40.47 8.61 2.38
N GLU A 514 -39.28 8.33 2.88
CA GLU A 514 -38.77 6.98 3.07
C GLU A 514 -39.46 6.21 4.19
N PHE A 515 -40.08 6.91 5.15
CA PHE A 515 -40.79 6.33 6.31
C PHE A 515 -42.31 6.45 6.22
N GLU A 516 -42.83 7.05 5.18
CA GLU A 516 -44.29 7.22 4.99
C GLU A 516 -44.98 5.85 4.89
N GLY A 517 -46.01 5.63 5.67
CA GLY A 517 -46.79 4.37 5.68
C GLY A 517 -46.09 3.18 6.35
N LYS A 518 -44.97 3.37 7.05
CA LYS A 518 -44.20 2.30 7.70
C LYS A 518 -44.28 2.32 9.22
N GLU A 519 -45.45 2.55 9.79
CA GLU A 519 -45.66 2.67 11.23
C GLU A 519 -45.24 1.41 12.00
N THR A 520 -45.55 0.21 11.47
CA THR A 520 -45.14 -1.06 12.10
C THR A 520 -43.62 -1.25 12.10
N ALA A 521 -42.96 -0.80 11.04
CA ALA A 521 -41.48 -0.84 10.95
C ALA A 521 -40.86 0.06 12.01
N GLN A 522 -41.46 1.23 12.27
CA GLN A 522 -40.98 2.16 13.32
C GLN A 522 -41.09 1.58 14.72
N LEU A 523 -42.08 0.70 14.98
CA LEU A 523 -42.27 0.05 16.27
C LEU A 523 -41.13 -0.92 16.64
N VAL A 524 -40.43 -1.47 15.64
CA VAL A 524 -39.26 -2.34 15.85
C VAL A 524 -38.18 -1.63 16.67
N ASP A 525 -37.96 -0.34 16.40
CA ASP A 525 -36.92 0.45 17.09
C ASP A 525 -37.15 0.58 18.60
N ARG A 526 -38.40 0.47 19.04
CA ARG A 526 -38.75 0.49 20.45
C ARG A 526 -38.32 -0.77 21.19
N TYR A 527 -38.36 -1.92 20.52
CA TYR A 527 -38.16 -3.23 21.13
C TYR A 527 -36.82 -3.87 20.81
N LYS A 528 -36.08 -3.34 19.85
CA LYS A 528 -34.75 -3.85 19.55
C LYS A 528 -33.76 -3.55 20.66
N PHE A 529 -32.80 -4.45 20.86
CA PHE A 529 -31.73 -4.24 21.81
C PHE A 529 -30.42 -4.69 21.13
N LEU A 530 -29.51 -3.77 20.86
CA LEU A 530 -28.29 -4.02 20.08
C LEU A 530 -28.65 -4.67 18.73
N ASP A 531 -28.16 -5.89 18.48
CA ASP A 531 -28.41 -6.72 17.29
C ASP A 531 -29.60 -7.69 17.45
N LEU A 532 -30.33 -7.59 18.57
CA LEU A 532 -31.52 -8.39 18.79
C LEU A 532 -32.78 -7.64 18.31
N TYR A 533 -33.48 -8.25 17.39
CA TYR A 533 -34.72 -7.73 16.81
C TYR A 533 -35.93 -8.58 17.19
N PRO A 534 -37.11 -7.96 17.37
CA PRO A 534 -38.32 -8.69 17.71
C PRO A 534 -38.94 -9.48 16.56
N CYS A 535 -38.33 -9.39 15.37
CA CYS A 535 -38.76 -10.04 14.11
C CYS A 535 -37.60 -10.76 13.46
N THR A 536 -37.92 -11.78 12.69
CA THR A 536 -36.90 -12.46 11.82
C THR A 536 -36.43 -11.52 10.70
N PRO A 537 -35.25 -11.75 10.09
CA PRO A 537 -34.77 -10.93 8.98
C PRO A 537 -35.72 -10.87 7.78
N MET A 538 -36.50 -11.93 7.55
CA MET A 538 -37.52 -11.94 6.48
C MET A 538 -38.72 -11.07 6.82
N GLU A 539 -39.20 -11.12 8.07
CA GLU A 539 -40.30 -10.27 8.56
C GLU A 539 -39.89 -8.81 8.57
N LEU A 540 -38.65 -8.48 8.97
CA LEU A 540 -38.13 -7.11 8.92
C LEU A 540 -38.15 -6.57 7.48
N ARG A 541 -37.78 -7.38 6.51
CA ARG A 541 -37.87 -6.99 5.09
C ARG A 541 -39.31 -6.81 4.64
N SER A 542 -40.23 -7.70 5.06
CA SER A 542 -41.63 -7.66 4.66
C SER A 542 -42.36 -6.41 5.16
N ILE A 543 -42.05 -5.95 6.37
CA ILE A 543 -42.58 -4.69 6.94
C ILE A 543 -41.84 -3.45 6.42
N GLY A 544 -40.79 -3.63 5.58
CA GLY A 544 -39.99 -2.54 5.06
C GLY A 544 -39.13 -1.83 6.10
N TYR A 545 -38.67 -2.58 7.12
CA TYR A 545 -37.77 -2.03 8.13
C TYR A 545 -36.45 -1.59 7.50
N MET A 546 -36.08 -0.36 7.74
CA MET A 546 -34.81 0.22 7.36
C MET A 546 -34.15 0.80 8.61
N GLU A 547 -32.91 0.48 8.82
CA GLU A 547 -32.15 1.10 9.90
C GLU A 547 -32.03 2.59 9.65
N VAL A 548 -32.61 3.40 10.55
CA VAL A 548 -32.75 4.84 10.35
C VAL A 548 -31.38 5.54 10.21
N SER A 549 -30.36 5.05 10.91
CA SER A 549 -28.99 5.53 10.79
C SER A 549 -28.38 5.36 9.40
N SER A 550 -28.87 4.43 8.60
CA SER A 550 -28.41 4.24 7.20
C SER A 550 -28.99 5.29 6.26
N VAL A 551 -30.21 5.76 6.54
CA VAL A 551 -30.89 6.79 5.74
C VAL A 551 -30.26 8.17 5.94
N ALA A 552 -29.97 8.52 7.19
CA ALA A 552 -29.30 9.78 7.52
C ALA A 552 -27.88 9.88 6.91
N ARG A 553 -27.14 8.77 6.83
CA ARG A 553 -25.84 8.72 6.16
C ARG A 553 -25.94 8.88 4.63
N ASN A 554 -27.01 8.39 4.03
CA ASN A 554 -27.24 8.54 2.58
C ASN A 554 -27.57 9.99 2.19
N SER A 555 -28.25 10.74 3.06
CA SER A 555 -28.57 12.17 2.81
C SER A 555 -27.34 13.10 2.89
N THR A 556 -26.27 12.71 3.57
CA THR A 556 -25.04 13.50 3.68
C THR A 556 -24.06 13.32 2.49
N GLY A 557 -24.48 12.61 1.42
CA GLY A 557 -23.68 12.46 0.19
C GLY A 557 -22.46 11.55 0.31
N VAL A 558 -22.18 11.01 1.49
CA VAL A 558 -21.23 9.90 1.68
C VAL A 558 -22.05 8.62 1.62
N VAL A 559 -22.50 8.27 0.43
CA VAL A 559 -23.01 6.93 0.16
C VAL A 559 -21.85 5.98 0.40
N PRO A 560 -21.90 5.04 1.35
CA PRO A 560 -21.12 3.83 1.20
C PRO A 560 -21.70 3.22 -0.10
N ARG A 561 -20.95 3.29 -1.19
CA ARG A 561 -21.29 2.58 -2.40
C ARG A 561 -21.55 1.16 -1.95
N VAL A 562 -22.82 0.75 -1.99
CA VAL A 562 -23.11 -0.69 -1.94
C VAL A 562 -22.33 -1.22 -3.13
N PRO A 563 -21.29 -2.03 -2.91
CA PRO A 563 -20.52 -2.53 -4.05
C PRO A 563 -21.53 -3.19 -4.96
N ASP A 564 -21.48 -2.89 -6.26
CA ASP A 564 -22.24 -3.62 -7.27
C ASP A 564 -22.13 -5.11 -6.91
N PRO A 565 -23.21 -5.89 -7.04
CA PRO A 565 -23.14 -7.33 -6.75
C PRO A 565 -21.95 -8.01 -7.41
N GLU A 566 -21.49 -7.52 -8.55
CA GLU A 566 -20.28 -7.96 -9.22
C GLU A 566 -19.00 -7.53 -8.47
N GLU A 567 -18.92 -6.30 -7.92
CA GLU A 567 -17.79 -5.86 -7.07
C GLU A 567 -17.79 -6.56 -5.71
N ALA A 568 -18.96 -6.84 -5.13
CA ALA A 568 -19.07 -7.59 -3.89
C ALA A 568 -18.61 -9.04 -4.08
N ILE A 569 -18.94 -9.67 -5.19
CA ILE A 569 -18.49 -11.01 -5.56
C ILE A 569 -16.97 -11.00 -5.88
N ALA A 570 -16.45 -9.95 -6.50
CA ALA A 570 -15.03 -9.80 -6.78
C ALA A 570 -14.19 -9.53 -5.53
N SER A 571 -14.77 -8.93 -4.48
CA SER A 571 -14.10 -8.65 -3.20
C SER A 571 -14.11 -9.83 -2.23
N LEU A 572 -14.93 -10.86 -2.48
CA LEU A 572 -14.87 -12.09 -1.69
C LEU A 572 -13.51 -12.76 -1.87
N PRO A 573 -12.86 -13.22 -0.77
CA PRO A 573 -11.62 -13.96 -0.89
C PRO A 573 -11.86 -15.17 -1.78
N ARG A 574 -11.24 -15.16 -2.96
CA ARG A 574 -11.31 -16.31 -3.88
C ARG A 574 -10.63 -17.49 -3.22
N PRO A 575 -11.25 -18.67 -3.19
CA PRO A 575 -10.61 -19.85 -2.67
C PRO A 575 -9.28 -20.08 -3.40
N ASP A 576 -8.25 -20.45 -2.66
CA ASP A 576 -6.94 -20.78 -3.24
C ASP A 576 -7.06 -22.06 -4.08
N LEU A 577 -7.20 -21.85 -5.39
CA LEU A 577 -7.31 -22.96 -6.35
C LEU A 577 -5.97 -23.68 -6.58
N SER A 578 -4.86 -23.13 -6.09
CA SER A 578 -3.54 -23.74 -6.25
C SER A 578 -3.40 -25.06 -5.46
N GLN A 579 -4.18 -25.21 -4.39
CA GLN A 579 -4.22 -26.41 -3.55
C GLN A 579 -5.37 -27.37 -3.93
N MET A 580 -6.26 -26.97 -4.83
CA MET A 580 -7.34 -27.82 -5.31
C MET A 580 -6.80 -28.79 -6.38
N ILE A 581 -6.92 -30.08 -6.10
CA ILE A 581 -6.64 -31.12 -7.09
C ILE A 581 -7.87 -31.21 -8.01
N PRO A 582 -7.76 -30.91 -9.30
CA PRO A 582 -8.89 -31.03 -10.22
C PRO A 582 -9.43 -32.47 -10.19
N TYR A 583 -10.74 -32.60 -10.00
CA TYR A 583 -11.39 -33.92 -10.13
C TYR A 583 -11.15 -34.45 -11.54
N LYS A 584 -10.45 -35.59 -11.61
CA LYS A 584 -10.32 -36.35 -12.86
C LYS A 584 -11.35 -37.49 -12.82
N PRO A 585 -12.42 -37.41 -13.64
CA PRO A 585 -13.28 -38.57 -13.79
C PRO A 585 -12.41 -39.73 -14.28
N LYS A 586 -12.49 -40.90 -13.60
CA LYS A 586 -11.83 -42.11 -14.08
C LYS A 586 -12.46 -42.47 -15.40
N VAL A 587 -11.70 -42.48 -16.48
CA VAL A 587 -12.15 -42.72 -17.86
C VAL A 587 -12.74 -44.14 -18.04
N ASN A 588 -12.51 -45.02 -17.08
CA ASN A 588 -12.99 -46.42 -17.08
C ASN A 588 -14.17 -46.65 -16.12
N ALA A 589 -14.79 -45.61 -15.56
CA ALA A 589 -16.03 -45.79 -14.83
C ALA A 589 -17.13 -46.17 -15.84
N LEU A 590 -17.84 -47.25 -15.60
CA LEU A 590 -19.04 -47.60 -16.35
C LEU A 590 -19.98 -46.38 -16.38
N PRO A 591 -20.65 -46.06 -17.52
CA PRO A 591 -21.58 -44.95 -17.56
C PRO A 591 -22.58 -45.11 -16.40
N GLY A 592 -22.56 -44.18 -15.47
CA GLY A 592 -23.47 -44.17 -14.32
C GLY A 592 -22.84 -44.53 -12.96
N GLU A 593 -21.52 -44.75 -12.85
CA GLU A 593 -20.86 -44.92 -11.54
C GLU A 593 -20.32 -43.58 -11.03
N HIS A 594 -20.72 -43.22 -9.84
CA HIS A 594 -20.23 -42.01 -9.14
C HIS A 594 -19.27 -42.41 -8.03
N PRO A 595 -18.01 -41.92 -8.03
CA PRO A 595 -17.14 -42.14 -6.89
C PRO A 595 -17.62 -41.26 -5.72
N VAL A 596 -18.06 -41.84 -4.65
CA VAL A 596 -18.39 -41.19 -3.38
C VAL A 596 -17.43 -41.69 -2.29
N PRO A 597 -17.20 -40.94 -1.20
CA PRO A 597 -16.45 -41.45 -0.06
C PRO A 597 -17.05 -42.77 0.44
N GLY A 598 -16.36 -43.87 0.25
CA GLY A 598 -16.82 -45.23 0.63
C GLY A 598 -17.05 -46.18 -0.53
N GLY A 599 -16.87 -45.77 -1.77
CA GLY A 599 -16.96 -46.62 -2.96
C GLY A 599 -17.68 -45.99 -4.15
N THR A 600 -17.82 -46.77 -5.22
CA THR A 600 -18.61 -46.40 -6.39
C THR A 600 -19.98 -47.03 -6.29
N PHE A 601 -21.03 -46.25 -6.38
CA PHE A 601 -22.41 -46.71 -6.43
C PHE A 601 -22.99 -46.49 -7.83
N PRO A 602 -23.78 -47.44 -8.37
CA PRO A 602 -24.47 -47.20 -9.63
C PRO A 602 -25.46 -46.06 -9.46
N LEU A 603 -25.51 -45.20 -10.44
CA LEU A 603 -26.49 -44.10 -10.48
C LEU A 603 -27.91 -44.66 -10.56
N PRO A 604 -28.89 -44.04 -9.87
CA PRO A 604 -30.28 -44.31 -10.10
C PRO A 604 -30.64 -44.15 -11.59
N PRO A 605 -31.54 -44.93 -12.16
CA PRO A 605 -31.84 -44.89 -13.59
C PRO A 605 -32.23 -43.47 -14.14
N ALA A 606 -32.92 -42.69 -13.33
CA ALA A 606 -33.27 -41.30 -13.67
C ALA A 606 -32.04 -40.39 -13.73
N ALA A 607 -31.09 -40.57 -12.81
CA ALA A 607 -29.85 -39.80 -12.82
C ALA A 607 -28.90 -40.21 -13.95
N ALA A 608 -28.91 -41.50 -14.32
CA ALA A 608 -28.16 -42.02 -15.47
C ALA A 608 -28.69 -41.43 -16.77
N GLN A 609 -30.03 -41.31 -16.95
CA GLN A 609 -30.65 -40.60 -18.09
C GLN A 609 -30.29 -39.13 -18.10
N LEU A 610 -30.29 -38.48 -16.94
CA LEU A 610 -29.89 -37.04 -16.86
C LEU A 610 -28.42 -36.86 -17.28
N CYS A 611 -27.52 -37.76 -16.87
CA CYS A 611 -26.12 -37.71 -17.26
C CYS A 611 -25.90 -37.90 -18.76
N THR A 612 -26.74 -38.63 -19.46
CA THR A 612 -26.68 -38.73 -20.93
C THR A 612 -27.14 -37.44 -21.65
N MET A 613 -27.91 -36.61 -20.97
CA MET A 613 -28.39 -35.31 -21.48
C MET A 613 -27.46 -34.15 -21.11
N LEU A 614 -26.45 -34.37 -20.24
CA LEU A 614 -25.53 -33.32 -19.86
C LEU A 614 -24.59 -32.93 -21.01
N PRO A 615 -24.26 -31.62 -21.10
CA PRO A 615 -23.33 -31.14 -22.10
C PRO A 615 -21.95 -31.78 -21.96
N PRO A 616 -21.18 -31.85 -23.06
CA PRO A 616 -19.85 -32.50 -23.03
C PRO A 616 -18.85 -31.82 -22.11
N PRO A 617 -17.76 -32.50 -21.76
CA PRO A 617 -16.77 -32.03 -20.78
C PRO A 617 -16.18 -30.64 -21.03
N GLY A 618 -16.26 -30.11 -22.25
CA GLY A 618 -15.81 -28.76 -22.58
C GLY A 618 -16.59 -27.64 -21.89
N CYS A 619 -17.82 -27.91 -21.41
CA CYS A 619 -18.61 -26.96 -20.62
C CYS A 619 -18.18 -26.87 -19.15
N PHE A 620 -17.23 -27.70 -18.73
CA PHE A 620 -16.75 -27.75 -17.36
C PHE A 620 -15.33 -27.16 -17.28
N ARG A 621 -15.12 -26.19 -16.39
CA ARG A 621 -13.81 -25.62 -16.09
C ARG A 621 -13.38 -26.01 -14.68
N GLY A 622 -12.34 -26.85 -14.58
CA GLY A 622 -11.83 -27.32 -13.29
C GLY A 622 -12.87 -28.13 -12.51
N PRO A 623 -12.95 -27.98 -11.18
CA PRO A 623 -13.93 -28.67 -10.35
C PRO A 623 -15.34 -28.06 -10.41
N PHE A 624 -15.52 -26.95 -11.08
CA PHE A 624 -16.78 -26.22 -11.14
C PHE A 624 -17.36 -26.16 -12.57
N VAL A 625 -18.67 -26.22 -12.65
CA VAL A 625 -19.39 -26.02 -13.91
C VAL A 625 -19.36 -24.54 -14.25
N ALA A 626 -19.03 -24.21 -15.49
CA ALA A 626 -19.16 -22.83 -15.98
C ALA A 626 -20.67 -22.57 -16.25
N VAL A 627 -21.36 -22.03 -15.27
CA VAL A 627 -22.81 -21.85 -15.25
C VAL A 627 -23.28 -21.00 -16.43
N ASP A 628 -22.59 -19.93 -16.76
CA ASP A 628 -22.96 -19.02 -17.86
C ASP A 628 -22.89 -19.73 -19.21
N LEU A 629 -21.85 -20.52 -19.45
CA LEU A 629 -21.74 -21.32 -20.68
C LEU A 629 -22.82 -22.43 -20.75
N LEU A 630 -23.16 -23.01 -19.61
CA LEU A 630 -24.23 -24.01 -19.52
C LEU A 630 -25.58 -23.37 -19.80
N MET A 631 -25.87 -22.21 -19.25
CA MET A 631 -27.11 -21.46 -19.49
C MET A 631 -27.20 -20.97 -20.93
N ASP A 632 -26.10 -20.56 -21.55
CA ASP A 632 -26.06 -20.17 -22.96
C ASP A 632 -26.36 -21.39 -23.88
N VAL A 633 -25.82 -22.56 -23.56
CA VAL A 633 -26.16 -23.81 -24.24
C VAL A 633 -27.67 -24.10 -24.09
N PHE A 634 -28.23 -24.05 -22.90
CA PHE A 634 -29.65 -24.31 -22.66
C PHE A 634 -30.57 -23.30 -23.32
N SER A 635 -30.17 -22.03 -23.40
CA SER A 635 -30.98 -21.00 -24.08
C SER A 635 -31.05 -21.20 -25.58
N ARG A 636 -30.08 -21.90 -26.18
CA ARG A 636 -30.04 -22.18 -27.64
C ARG A 636 -30.67 -23.53 -28.03
N ILE A 637 -30.91 -24.39 -27.04
CA ILE A 637 -31.54 -25.70 -27.28
C ILE A 637 -33.04 -25.50 -27.49
N GLN A 638 -33.54 -25.88 -28.65
CA GLN A 638 -34.98 -26.06 -28.88
C GLN A 638 -35.39 -27.42 -28.27
N LEU A 639 -36.19 -27.36 -27.22
CA LEU A 639 -36.76 -28.57 -26.64
C LEU A 639 -37.73 -29.20 -27.65
N PRO A 640 -37.62 -30.53 -27.91
CA PRO A 640 -38.58 -31.21 -28.78
C PRO A 640 -39.97 -31.25 -28.10
N ASP A 641 -41.02 -31.04 -28.87
CA ASP A 641 -42.41 -31.02 -28.40
C ASP A 641 -42.87 -32.36 -27.77
N HIS A 642 -42.14 -33.43 -28.03
CA HIS A 642 -42.37 -34.77 -27.47
C HIS A 642 -41.09 -35.38 -26.97
N ALA A 643 -41.15 -36.11 -25.85
CA ALA A 643 -39.99 -36.85 -25.31
C ALA A 643 -39.48 -37.83 -26.40
N PRO A 644 -38.17 -37.79 -26.74
CA PRO A 644 -37.64 -38.72 -27.71
C PRO A 644 -37.77 -40.15 -27.19
N LEU A 645 -38.22 -41.04 -28.07
CA LEU A 645 -38.22 -42.49 -27.80
C LEU A 645 -36.80 -42.93 -27.49
N PRO A 646 -36.58 -43.84 -26.53
CA PRO A 646 -35.25 -44.32 -26.17
C PRO A 646 -34.58 -44.92 -27.42
N ILE A 647 -33.53 -44.27 -27.89
CA ILE A 647 -32.71 -44.74 -29.01
C ILE A 647 -31.75 -45.77 -28.43
N ALA A 648 -31.90 -46.99 -28.91
CA ALA A 648 -30.93 -48.04 -28.67
C ALA A 648 -29.62 -47.67 -29.41
N ASP A 649 -28.52 -47.81 -28.67
CA ASP A 649 -27.15 -47.77 -29.14
C ASP A 649 -26.62 -46.48 -29.79
N ASN A 650 -25.71 -45.84 -29.05
CA ASN A 650 -24.90 -44.68 -29.42
C ASN A 650 -25.58 -43.27 -29.30
N GLY A 651 -26.25 -43.08 -28.20
CA GLY A 651 -27.01 -41.92 -27.86
C GLY A 651 -26.25 -40.63 -27.55
N CYS A 652 -25.75 -39.96 -28.53
CA CYS A 652 -25.59 -38.52 -28.47
C CYS A 652 -26.48 -37.87 -29.51
N ASP A 653 -27.45 -37.07 -29.07
CA ASP A 653 -28.19 -36.24 -29.99
C ASP A 653 -27.19 -35.35 -30.74
N THR A 654 -27.04 -35.58 -32.05
CA THR A 654 -26.06 -34.88 -32.89
C THR A 654 -26.21 -33.37 -32.81
N LYS A 655 -27.42 -32.85 -32.61
CA LYS A 655 -27.68 -31.41 -32.47
C LYS A 655 -27.10 -30.84 -31.17
N LEU A 656 -27.19 -31.54 -30.05
CA LEU A 656 -26.61 -31.15 -28.78
C LEU A 656 -25.08 -31.20 -28.84
N PHE A 657 -24.54 -32.21 -29.52
CA PHE A 657 -23.11 -32.38 -29.72
C PHE A 657 -22.52 -31.31 -30.66
N ASP A 658 -23.24 -30.90 -31.70
CA ASP A 658 -22.81 -29.85 -32.61
C ASP A 658 -22.90 -28.47 -31.96
N LEU A 659 -23.93 -28.23 -31.14
CA LEU A 659 -24.05 -27.00 -30.35
C LEU A 659 -22.93 -26.90 -29.31
N ALA A 660 -22.61 -27.99 -28.66
CA ALA A 660 -21.55 -28.03 -27.68
C ALA A 660 -20.14 -27.87 -28.30
N LYS A 661 -19.93 -28.32 -29.53
CA LYS A 661 -18.74 -28.01 -30.33
C LYS A 661 -18.64 -26.53 -30.63
N SER A 662 -19.72 -25.85 -30.93
CA SER A 662 -19.73 -24.40 -31.19
C SER A 662 -19.40 -23.60 -29.94
N VAL A 663 -19.83 -24.06 -28.77
CA VAL A 663 -19.49 -23.46 -27.47
C VAL A 663 -18.02 -23.71 -27.08
N HIS A 664 -17.49 -24.87 -27.43
CA HIS A 664 -16.08 -25.19 -27.20
C HIS A 664 -15.13 -24.24 -27.95
N TRP A 665 -15.51 -23.79 -29.14
CA TRP A 665 -14.80 -22.80 -29.94
C TRP A 665 -14.71 -21.43 -29.24
N ILE A 666 -15.81 -20.97 -28.66
CA ILE A 666 -15.90 -19.71 -27.94
C ILE A 666 -15.00 -19.75 -26.67
N VAL A 667 -14.84 -20.92 -26.05
CA VAL A 667 -14.00 -21.11 -24.87
C VAL A 667 -12.50 -21.09 -25.22
N ASP A 668 -12.13 -21.62 -26.40
CA ASP A 668 -10.73 -21.68 -26.83
C ASP A 668 -10.21 -20.30 -27.29
N GLU A 669 -11.03 -19.47 -27.94
CA GLU A 669 -10.65 -18.11 -28.34
C GLU A 669 -10.46 -17.13 -27.17
N SER A 670 -11.14 -17.38 -26.04
CA SER A 670 -10.99 -16.53 -24.83
C SER A 670 -9.82 -16.93 -23.94
N ASN A 671 -9.06 -17.98 -24.28
CA ASN A 671 -8.09 -18.62 -23.37
C ASN A 671 -6.63 -18.63 -23.85
N ASP A 672 -6.26 -17.77 -24.79
CA ASP A 672 -4.85 -17.61 -25.23
C ASP A 672 -3.88 -17.11 -24.13
N GLY A 673 -4.41 -16.80 -22.94
CA GLY A 673 -3.61 -16.39 -21.77
C GLY A 673 -3.25 -17.50 -20.78
N MET A 674 -3.84 -18.71 -20.83
CA MET A 674 -3.65 -19.74 -19.80
C MET A 674 -3.08 -21.09 -20.27
N SER A 675 -2.48 -21.16 -21.44
CA SER A 675 -1.91 -22.37 -22.03
C SER A 675 -0.60 -22.89 -21.37
N ILE A 676 -0.07 -22.21 -20.34
CA ILE A 676 1.22 -22.57 -19.73
C ILE A 676 1.10 -23.75 -18.74
N GLY A 677 -0.10 -24.01 -18.21
CA GLY A 677 -0.32 -25.11 -17.24
C GLY A 677 -0.46 -26.51 -17.85
N SER A 678 -0.88 -26.62 -19.11
CA SER A 678 -1.18 -27.91 -19.74
C SER A 678 0.03 -28.66 -20.29
N LYS A 679 1.11 -27.97 -20.66
CA LYS A 679 2.33 -28.60 -21.22
C LYS A 679 3.24 -29.28 -20.18
N ARG A 680 3.15 -28.91 -18.91
CA ARG A 680 3.95 -29.55 -17.84
C ARG A 680 3.37 -30.89 -17.36
N ARG A 681 2.12 -31.21 -17.68
CA ARG A 681 1.45 -32.44 -17.23
C ARG A 681 1.66 -33.64 -18.15
N ARG A 682 2.08 -33.46 -19.43
CA ARG A 682 2.30 -34.57 -20.35
C ARG A 682 3.59 -35.34 -20.16
N THR A 683 4.57 -34.78 -19.45
CA THR A 683 5.88 -35.41 -19.24
C THR A 683 5.96 -36.25 -17.95
N ARG A 684 4.91 -36.28 -17.11
CA ARG A 684 4.89 -37.07 -15.87
C ARG A 684 4.02 -38.32 -15.91
N LEU A 685 3.49 -38.70 -17.07
CA LEU A 685 2.60 -39.85 -17.23
C LEU A 685 3.25 -41.06 -17.91
N ALA A 686 4.56 -41.10 -18.05
CA ALA A 686 5.30 -42.27 -18.50
C ALA A 686 6.37 -42.58 -17.45
N GLY A 687 6.02 -43.39 -16.48
CA GLY A 687 6.98 -43.96 -15.54
C GLY A 687 6.50 -43.92 -14.11
N ASP A 688 6.15 -45.11 -13.66
CA ASP A 688 6.25 -45.69 -12.34
C ASP A 688 5.01 -45.68 -11.45
N ASP A 689 4.36 -46.84 -11.53
CA ASP A 689 3.56 -47.42 -10.46
C ASP A 689 4.53 -47.88 -9.37
N SER A 690 4.71 -47.15 -8.34
CA SER A 690 5.08 -47.58 -6.98
C SER A 690 5.75 -46.44 -6.22
N GLU A 691 4.96 -45.60 -5.59
CA GLU A 691 5.34 -44.96 -4.32
C GLU A 691 4.04 -44.61 -3.59
N GLU A 692 3.61 -45.51 -2.71
CA GLU A 692 2.86 -45.14 -1.53
C GLU A 692 3.78 -44.26 -0.69
N GLU A 693 3.86 -42.95 -1.01
CA GLU A 693 4.51 -42.01 -0.12
C GLU A 693 3.65 -41.80 1.12
N ASP A 694 4.23 -42.10 2.23
CA ASP A 694 3.80 -41.85 3.59
C ASP A 694 3.21 -40.47 3.75
N LEU A 695 1.88 -40.41 3.77
CA LEU A 695 1.16 -39.21 4.23
C LEU A 695 1.52 -38.99 5.70
N PRO A 696 1.84 -37.76 6.12
CA PRO A 696 2.13 -37.50 7.52
C PRO A 696 0.97 -37.96 8.40
N PRO A 697 1.23 -38.49 9.60
CA PRO A 697 0.19 -39.01 10.46
C PRO A 697 -0.86 -37.92 10.76
N PRO A 698 -2.15 -38.25 10.74
CA PRO A 698 -3.21 -37.29 11.00
C PRO A 698 -3.03 -36.66 12.38
N PRO A 699 -3.39 -35.38 12.55
CA PRO A 699 -3.32 -34.70 13.83
C PRO A 699 -4.08 -35.52 14.89
N ALA A 700 -3.58 -35.52 16.14
CA ALA A 700 -4.03 -36.36 17.22
C ALA A 700 -5.54 -36.31 17.54
N ASN A 701 -6.24 -35.31 17.03
CA ASN A 701 -7.67 -35.07 17.27
C ASN A 701 -8.61 -35.44 16.11
N ASP A 702 -8.10 -36.03 15.01
CA ASP A 702 -8.96 -36.46 13.91
C ASP A 702 -9.56 -37.86 14.15
N ILE A 703 -10.65 -37.89 14.90
CA ILE A 703 -11.39 -39.08 15.30
C ILE A 703 -11.96 -39.84 14.09
N TYR A 704 -12.28 -39.18 12.99
CA TYR A 704 -12.85 -39.81 11.79
C TYR A 704 -11.81 -40.60 11.00
N ARG A 705 -10.62 -40.05 10.81
CA ARG A 705 -9.51 -40.76 10.14
C ARG A 705 -8.96 -41.93 10.97
N GLN A 706 -8.88 -41.75 12.28
CA GLN A 706 -8.50 -42.89 13.18
C GLN A 706 -9.51 -44.03 13.17
N ARG A 707 -10.80 -43.77 13.01
CA ARG A 707 -11.83 -44.81 12.87
C ARG A 707 -11.78 -45.49 11.51
N GLN A 708 -11.42 -44.82 10.45
CA GLN A 708 -11.20 -45.45 9.13
C GLN A 708 -9.99 -46.36 9.12
N GLN A 709 -8.87 -45.93 9.68
CA GLN A 709 -7.66 -46.80 9.77
C GLN A 709 -7.87 -48.03 10.64
N LYS A 710 -8.74 -47.99 11.66
CA LYS A 710 -9.12 -49.16 12.46
C LYS A 710 -10.07 -50.11 11.73
N ARG A 711 -10.74 -49.71 10.66
CA ARG A 711 -11.63 -50.59 9.85
C ARG A 711 -10.91 -51.27 8.69
N VAL A 712 -9.71 -50.82 8.32
CA VAL A 712 -8.89 -51.38 7.24
C VAL A 712 -7.84 -52.38 7.80
N LYS A 713 -7.66 -52.44 9.13
CA LYS A 713 -6.98 -53.53 9.84
C LYS A 713 -8.04 -54.48 10.41
#